data_728219a2d58d274045314e5cf8128d51
#
_entry.id   728219a2d58d274045314e5cf8128d51
#
_cell.length_a   1.000
_cell.length_b   1.000
_cell.length_c   1.000
_cell.angle_alpha   90.00
_cell.angle_beta   90.00
_cell.angle_gamma   90.00
#
_symmetry.space_group_name_H-M   'P 1'
#
loop_
_entity.id
_entity.type
_entity.pdbx_description
1 polymer ?
#
loop_
_entity_poly.entity_id
_entity_poly.type
_entity_poly.pdbx_seq_one_letter_code
_entity_poly.pdbx_strand_id
1 'polypeptide(L)'
;MKLQFKHQKFQADAAKAVVDVFAGQPYLTTNYRIDNGSGIYQTDMETSFTGWRNEQIVPELNDSIILEHLQKIQRTNQIEPSKQLEGHYNLTIEMETGVGKTYTYIKTMYELNKHYGWSKFIVVVPSVAIREGVYKSFEVTQDHFAEEYGKKIRFFIYNSAQLTEIDRFASDSSINVMIINSQAFNAKGKDARRIYMKLDEFRSRRPIDIIAKTNPILIIDEPQSVEGKQTKERMKEFNPIITLRYSATHRADSIYNMVYRLDAMEAYNKRLVKKIVVKGITESGSTATDGFVYLESINLSKADPTATIQFDCKGKSGLRKVTRTVGLKFNLYDYSGNLDEYKDGYVVKEIDGRDNHIEFLNGVRLFAGDVVGKVDEDQLRRIQIRETILSHLERERQLFHKGIKVLSLFFIDEVDKYKCYDAAGQPYNGIYAEMFEQEYEDIVGQMQLSLGEDDYIRYLKAISAHDTHAGYFSVDKKGHFVNQVAGDDKREKTSNDISAYDLIMKNKELLLDRDPKRSPVRFIFSHSALREGWDNPNVFQICTLKQSSSEVRKRQEVGRGLRLCVNQNGERMDANVLGNDVHNINILTVIASESYDSFAKGLQSELAEAVANRPRKVDAALFVGRVLTDANGNEQIVYTDTAAAI
;
A
#
# COMPACT_ATOMS: atom_id res chain seq x y z
N MET A 1 12.66 -12.55 12.35
CA MET A 1 12.73 -13.05 10.96
C MET A 1 13.38 -11.97 10.11
N LYS A 2 14.33 -12.27 9.21
CA LYS A 2 14.96 -11.28 8.31
C LYS A 2 14.35 -11.47 6.92
N LEU A 3 13.81 -10.40 6.34
CA LEU A 3 13.29 -10.42 4.97
C LEU A 3 14.42 -10.66 3.97
N GLN A 4 14.19 -11.55 3.02
CA GLN A 4 15.14 -11.82 1.94
C GLN A 4 14.78 -11.01 0.71
N PHE A 5 15.71 -10.20 0.22
CA PHE A 5 15.54 -9.42 -1.00
C PHE A 5 16.10 -10.20 -2.18
N LYS A 6 15.37 -10.21 -3.30
CA LYS A 6 15.79 -10.82 -4.56
C LYS A 6 15.81 -9.75 -5.65
N HIS A 7 16.76 -9.83 -6.56
CA HIS A 7 16.80 -8.96 -7.73
C HIS A 7 15.61 -9.27 -8.64
N GLN A 8 14.85 -8.23 -8.98
CA GLN A 8 13.69 -8.34 -9.86
C GLN A 8 13.98 -7.61 -11.17
N LYS A 9 13.75 -8.27 -12.30
CA LYS A 9 14.02 -7.70 -13.63
C LYS A 9 13.28 -6.37 -13.84
N PHE A 10 12.00 -6.30 -13.53
CA PHE A 10 11.20 -5.09 -13.73
C PHE A 10 11.70 -3.88 -12.92
N GLN A 11 12.31 -4.11 -11.73
CA GLN A 11 12.93 -3.04 -10.93
C GLN A 11 14.25 -2.59 -11.53
N ALA A 12 15.03 -3.53 -12.06
CA ALA A 12 16.25 -3.22 -12.80
C ALA A 12 15.94 -2.48 -14.11
N ASP A 13 14.92 -2.90 -14.84
CA ASP A 13 14.46 -2.24 -16.08
C ASP A 13 13.99 -0.79 -15.81
N ALA A 14 13.27 -0.55 -14.71
CA ALA A 14 12.84 0.79 -14.30
C ALA A 14 14.04 1.70 -13.95
N ALA A 15 15.01 1.19 -13.19
CA ALA A 15 16.22 1.93 -12.87
C ALA A 15 17.06 2.22 -14.13
N LYS A 16 17.20 1.21 -15.00
CA LYS A 16 17.90 1.34 -16.29
C LYS A 16 17.24 2.39 -17.19
N ALA A 17 15.92 2.43 -17.26
CA ALA A 17 15.19 3.42 -18.05
C ALA A 17 15.55 4.86 -17.65
N VAL A 18 15.72 5.13 -16.34
CA VAL A 18 16.18 6.44 -15.85
C VAL A 18 17.63 6.71 -16.24
N VAL A 19 18.52 5.73 -16.07
CA VAL A 19 19.95 5.86 -16.40
C VAL A 19 20.13 6.14 -17.90
N ASP A 20 19.48 5.36 -18.76
CA ASP A 20 19.63 5.45 -20.21
C ASP A 20 19.22 6.80 -20.80
N VAL A 21 18.38 7.60 -20.12
CA VAL A 21 18.06 8.98 -20.55
C VAL A 21 19.32 9.83 -20.68
N PHE A 22 20.28 9.62 -19.78
CA PHE A 22 21.52 10.39 -19.70
C PHE A 22 22.73 9.63 -20.30
N ALA A 23 22.48 8.67 -21.20
CA ALA A 23 23.54 7.96 -21.89
C ALA A 23 24.47 8.94 -22.61
N GLY A 24 25.79 8.78 -22.43
CA GLY A 24 26.79 9.73 -22.89
C GLY A 24 27.28 10.71 -21.81
N GLN A 25 26.59 10.84 -20.69
CA GLN A 25 27.15 11.51 -19.51
C GLN A 25 28.37 10.73 -19.01
N PRO A 26 29.56 11.34 -18.93
CA PRO A 26 30.75 10.65 -18.43
C PRO A 26 30.63 10.38 -16.92
N TYR A 27 31.33 9.35 -16.47
CA TYR A 27 31.54 9.14 -15.04
C TYR A 27 32.43 10.26 -14.49
N LEU A 28 31.83 11.14 -13.70
CA LEU A 28 32.54 12.22 -13.02
C LEU A 28 32.35 12.02 -11.51
N THR A 29 33.44 11.80 -10.80
CA THR A 29 33.38 11.79 -9.33
C THR A 29 32.90 13.13 -8.85
N THR A 30 32.03 13.13 -7.83
CA THR A 30 31.64 14.38 -7.14
C THR A 30 32.88 15.20 -6.84
N ASN A 31 32.87 16.46 -7.28
CA ASN A 31 34.00 17.35 -7.09
C ASN A 31 33.89 18.10 -5.76
N TYR A 32 35.04 18.17 -5.06
CA TYR A 32 35.16 19.04 -3.90
C TYR A 32 35.34 20.49 -4.37
N ARG A 33 34.43 21.36 -3.97
CA ARG A 33 34.46 22.78 -4.35
C ARG A 33 34.64 23.64 -3.11
N ILE A 34 35.50 24.66 -3.27
CA ILE A 34 35.62 25.76 -2.34
C ILE A 34 35.08 26.99 -3.10
N ASP A 35 33.91 27.45 -2.70
CA ASP A 35 33.33 28.67 -3.26
C ASP A 35 33.43 29.77 -2.18
N ASN A 36 34.26 30.74 -2.42
CA ASN A 36 34.55 31.82 -1.48
C ASN A 36 33.49 32.95 -1.51
N GLY A 37 32.39 32.80 -2.31
CA GLY A 37 31.39 33.82 -2.52
C GLY A 37 31.79 34.84 -3.58
N SER A 38 30.89 35.81 -3.87
CA SER A 38 31.06 36.79 -4.96
C SER A 38 31.82 38.06 -4.57
N GLY A 39 32.43 38.13 -3.41
CA GLY A 39 33.19 39.31 -2.91
C GLY A 39 34.65 39.35 -3.36
N ILE A 40 35.08 40.48 -3.90
CA ILE A 40 36.41 40.65 -4.46
C ILE A 40 37.52 40.69 -3.40
N TYR A 41 37.22 40.89 -2.12
CA TYR A 41 38.22 41.06 -1.06
C TYR A 41 37.89 40.53 0.34
N GLN A 42 36.74 39.89 0.54
CA GLN A 42 36.42 39.22 1.81
C GLN A 42 35.72 37.88 1.51
N THR A 43 36.16 36.81 2.18
CA THR A 43 35.42 35.57 2.23
C THR A 43 34.03 35.88 2.79
N ASP A 44 33.03 35.90 1.90
CA ASP A 44 31.65 36.04 2.33
C ASP A 44 31.22 34.73 2.97
N MET A 45 31.33 34.64 4.28
CA MET A 45 30.98 33.45 5.05
C MET A 45 29.52 33.05 4.87
N GLU A 46 28.65 33.98 4.44
CA GLU A 46 27.21 33.70 4.23
C GLU A 46 26.95 32.96 2.94
N THR A 47 27.75 33.22 1.87
CA THR A 47 27.61 32.61 0.55
C THR A 47 28.65 31.55 0.25
N SER A 48 29.69 31.39 1.11
CA SER A 48 30.73 30.41 0.92
C SER A 48 30.18 28.98 1.00
N PHE A 49 30.61 28.13 0.08
CA PHE A 49 30.32 26.70 0.07
C PHE A 49 31.62 25.92 -0.02
N THR A 50 31.80 25.00 0.93
CA THR A 50 32.90 24.05 0.89
C THR A 50 32.29 22.65 1.03
N GLY A 51 32.41 21.85 -0.01
CA GLY A 51 31.80 20.51 0.02
C GLY A 51 31.81 19.79 -1.33
N TRP A 52 31.14 18.67 -1.34
CA TRP A 52 30.95 17.80 -2.50
C TRP A 52 29.61 18.05 -3.17
N ARG A 53 29.62 18.17 -4.49
CA ARG A 53 28.39 18.36 -5.28
C ARG A 53 28.34 17.40 -6.46
N ASN A 54 27.14 17.10 -6.92
CA ASN A 54 26.96 16.41 -8.19
C ASN A 54 27.43 17.31 -9.34
N GLU A 55 28.13 16.72 -10.31
CA GLU A 55 28.46 17.43 -11.53
C GLU A 55 27.22 17.61 -12.40
N GLN A 56 27.17 18.73 -13.10
CA GLN A 56 26.09 19.03 -14.05
C GLN A 56 26.16 18.09 -15.26
N ILE A 57 25.07 18.00 -15.98
CA ILE A 57 25.03 17.32 -17.28
C ILE A 57 25.99 18.04 -18.22
N VAL A 58 26.82 17.28 -18.92
CA VAL A 58 27.83 17.88 -19.82
C VAL A 58 27.15 18.56 -21.01
N PRO A 59 27.72 19.69 -21.51
CA PRO A 59 27.12 20.46 -22.62
C PRO A 59 26.95 19.66 -23.91
N GLU A 60 27.77 18.64 -24.13
CA GLU A 60 27.68 17.74 -25.28
C GLU A 60 26.40 16.93 -25.28
N LEU A 61 25.83 16.64 -24.10
CA LEU A 61 24.56 15.98 -23.90
C LEU A 61 23.44 17.03 -23.81
N ASN A 62 23.18 17.67 -24.96
CA ASN A 62 22.17 18.73 -25.06
C ASN A 62 20.73 18.19 -25.03
N ASP A 63 19.75 19.09 -24.90
CA ASP A 63 18.34 18.78 -24.79
C ASP A 63 17.79 17.94 -25.96
N SER A 64 18.32 18.14 -27.19
CA SER A 64 17.89 17.35 -28.36
C SER A 64 18.30 15.89 -28.23
N ILE A 65 19.52 15.63 -27.81
CA ILE A 65 20.05 14.26 -27.60
C ILE A 65 19.31 13.59 -26.44
N ILE A 66 19.09 14.31 -25.35
CA ILE A 66 18.30 13.78 -24.21
C ILE A 66 16.88 13.44 -24.64
N LEU A 67 16.24 14.27 -25.46
CA LEU A 67 14.91 13.99 -25.99
C LEU A 67 14.89 12.77 -26.91
N GLU A 68 15.90 12.57 -27.74
CA GLU A 68 16.03 11.36 -28.57
C GLU A 68 16.16 10.10 -27.72
N HIS A 69 17.02 10.12 -26.69
CA HIS A 69 17.15 9.02 -25.74
C HIS A 69 15.84 8.72 -25.04
N LEU A 70 15.17 9.75 -24.54
CA LEU A 70 13.87 9.66 -23.89
C LEU A 70 12.82 9.01 -24.82
N GLN A 71 12.70 9.47 -26.05
CA GLN A 71 11.77 8.91 -27.03
C GLN A 71 12.06 7.45 -27.36
N LYS A 72 13.34 7.08 -27.49
CA LYS A 72 13.77 5.69 -27.68
C LYS A 72 13.35 4.79 -26.49
N ILE A 73 13.57 5.26 -25.26
CA ILE A 73 13.17 4.53 -24.04
C ILE A 73 11.64 4.40 -23.99
N GLN A 74 10.91 5.47 -24.29
CA GLN A 74 9.45 5.48 -24.30
C GLN A 74 8.87 4.47 -25.29
N ARG A 75 9.42 4.43 -26.53
CA ARG A 75 9.02 3.42 -27.53
C ARG A 75 9.28 2.00 -27.02
N THR A 76 10.46 1.75 -26.46
CA THR A 76 10.82 0.43 -25.89
C THR A 76 9.85 0.01 -24.77
N ASN A 77 9.42 0.96 -23.95
CA ASN A 77 8.50 0.72 -22.82
C ASN A 77 7.01 0.89 -23.18
N GLN A 78 6.66 1.01 -24.47
CA GLN A 78 5.28 1.20 -24.96
C GLN A 78 4.59 2.44 -24.41
N ILE A 79 5.34 3.50 -24.23
CA ILE A 79 4.87 4.79 -23.79
C ILE A 79 4.86 5.72 -25.00
N GLU A 80 3.83 6.57 -25.11
CA GLU A 80 3.77 7.58 -26.18
C GLU A 80 5.00 8.50 -26.10
N PRO A 81 5.74 8.68 -27.22
CA PRO A 81 6.93 9.51 -27.22
C PRO A 81 6.62 10.98 -26.92
N SER A 82 7.34 11.56 -25.98
CA SER A 82 7.24 12.99 -25.62
C SER A 82 7.65 13.87 -26.78
N LYS A 83 6.92 14.96 -26.99
CA LYS A 83 7.23 15.95 -28.03
C LYS A 83 8.35 16.90 -27.63
N GLN A 84 8.55 17.10 -26.33
CA GLN A 84 9.54 18.03 -25.76
C GLN A 84 9.94 17.55 -24.37
N LEU A 85 11.05 18.05 -23.88
CA LEU A 85 11.44 17.90 -22.48
C LEU A 85 10.56 18.80 -21.61
N GLU A 86 10.08 18.28 -20.51
CA GLU A 86 9.20 18.97 -19.58
C GLU A 86 9.93 19.30 -18.28
N GLY A 87 9.95 20.60 -17.93
CA GLY A 87 10.40 21.06 -16.63
C GLY A 87 11.83 20.63 -16.26
N HIS A 88 12.82 20.93 -17.06
CA HIS A 88 14.24 20.72 -16.82
C HIS A 88 14.56 19.32 -16.24
N TYR A 89 14.41 18.30 -17.07
CA TYR A 89 14.65 16.87 -16.79
C TYR A 89 13.79 16.29 -15.65
N ASN A 90 12.48 16.47 -15.76
CA ASN A 90 11.53 15.77 -14.93
C ASN A 90 11.15 14.43 -15.58
N LEU A 91 11.40 13.33 -14.88
CA LEU A 91 11.09 11.99 -15.35
C LEU A 91 10.03 11.34 -14.46
N THR A 92 9.03 10.74 -15.10
CA THR A 92 7.96 10.01 -14.40
C THR A 92 8.18 8.50 -14.49
N ILE A 93 8.09 7.83 -13.38
CA ILE A 93 8.18 6.37 -13.24
C ILE A 93 6.91 5.88 -12.55
N GLU A 94 6.07 5.18 -13.30
CA GLU A 94 4.83 4.60 -12.80
C GLU A 94 5.05 3.14 -12.41
N MET A 95 4.75 2.83 -11.16
CA MET A 95 4.87 1.47 -10.64
C MET A 95 3.74 1.20 -9.66
N GLU A 96 3.02 0.10 -9.87
CA GLU A 96 1.88 -0.29 -9.03
C GLU A 96 2.26 -0.40 -7.54
N THR A 97 1.27 -0.20 -6.69
CA THR A 97 1.44 -0.37 -5.24
C THR A 97 1.83 -1.82 -4.91
N GLY A 98 2.78 -1.97 -3.99
CA GLY A 98 3.23 -3.31 -3.55
C GLY A 98 4.33 -3.95 -4.39
N VAL A 99 4.70 -3.43 -5.57
CA VAL A 99 5.80 -3.96 -6.39
C VAL A 99 7.20 -3.50 -5.95
N GLY A 100 7.29 -2.56 -5.00
CA GLY A 100 8.57 -2.12 -4.42
C GLY A 100 9.13 -0.83 -5.02
N LYS A 101 8.33 0.23 -5.19
CA LYS A 101 8.76 1.57 -5.62
C LYS A 101 9.99 2.07 -4.88
N THR A 102 9.95 2.02 -3.53
CA THR A 102 11.06 2.46 -2.67
C THR A 102 12.36 1.71 -2.96
N TYR A 103 12.30 0.39 -3.09
CA TYR A 103 13.46 -0.42 -3.50
C TYR A 103 13.99 0.02 -4.88
N THR A 104 13.08 0.30 -5.82
CA THR A 104 13.46 0.69 -7.18
C THR A 104 14.18 2.04 -7.21
N TYR A 105 13.70 3.06 -6.49
CA TYR A 105 14.43 4.33 -6.51
C TYR A 105 15.74 4.27 -5.70
N ILE A 106 15.84 3.45 -4.66
CA ILE A 106 17.14 3.19 -4.00
C ILE A 106 18.12 2.55 -5.01
N LYS A 107 17.66 1.53 -5.77
CA LYS A 107 18.46 0.93 -6.85
C LYS A 107 18.87 1.97 -7.90
N THR A 108 17.94 2.84 -8.29
CA THR A 108 18.22 3.92 -9.24
C THR A 108 19.31 4.87 -8.75
N MET A 109 19.36 5.20 -7.45
CA MET A 109 20.45 6.00 -6.88
C MET A 109 21.81 5.31 -7.03
N TYR A 110 21.87 4.02 -6.75
CA TYR A 110 23.10 3.24 -6.94
C TYR A 110 23.52 3.16 -8.41
N GLU A 111 22.58 2.93 -9.32
CA GLU A 111 22.87 2.88 -10.76
C GLU A 111 23.33 4.24 -11.31
N LEU A 112 22.68 5.36 -10.91
CA LEU A 112 23.13 6.70 -11.28
C LEU A 112 24.53 7.01 -10.73
N ASN A 113 24.84 6.59 -9.50
CA ASN A 113 26.18 6.73 -8.95
C ASN A 113 27.21 5.87 -9.69
N LYS A 114 26.86 4.63 -10.02
CA LYS A 114 27.73 3.70 -10.75
C LYS A 114 28.06 4.20 -12.15
N HIS A 115 27.08 4.76 -12.87
CA HIS A 115 27.26 5.19 -14.25
C HIS A 115 27.82 6.61 -14.37
N TYR A 116 27.40 7.54 -13.50
CA TYR A 116 27.67 8.98 -13.66
C TYR A 116 28.40 9.62 -12.48
N GLY A 117 28.58 8.89 -11.36
CA GLY A 117 29.25 9.39 -10.17
C GLY A 117 28.35 10.25 -9.27
N TRP A 118 27.10 10.50 -9.62
CA TRP A 118 26.19 11.31 -8.81
C TRP A 118 25.93 10.69 -7.44
N SER A 119 26.07 11.51 -6.38
CA SER A 119 26.07 11.02 -4.99
C SER A 119 25.14 11.79 -4.04
N LYS A 120 24.52 12.90 -4.47
CA LYS A 120 23.66 13.74 -3.64
C LYS A 120 22.21 13.59 -4.06
N PHE A 121 21.35 13.06 -3.17
CA PHE A 121 19.97 12.77 -3.43
C PHE A 121 19.06 13.33 -2.33
N ILE A 122 17.87 13.78 -2.71
CA ILE A 122 16.83 14.20 -1.77
C ILE A 122 15.55 13.41 -2.08
N VAL A 123 14.98 12.76 -1.08
CA VAL A 123 13.68 12.10 -1.19
C VAL A 123 12.62 12.96 -0.52
N VAL A 124 11.67 13.46 -1.31
CA VAL A 124 10.52 14.24 -0.84
C VAL A 124 9.32 13.31 -0.71
N VAL A 125 8.73 13.32 0.47
CA VAL A 125 7.57 12.48 0.80
C VAL A 125 6.40 13.32 1.31
N PRO A 126 5.13 12.87 1.17
CA PRO A 126 3.96 13.65 1.57
C PRO A 126 3.75 13.73 3.08
N SER A 127 4.14 12.70 3.83
CA SER A 127 3.83 12.62 5.27
C SER A 127 4.98 12.08 6.11
N VAL A 128 4.86 12.26 7.43
CA VAL A 128 5.82 11.73 8.41
C VAL A 128 5.84 10.20 8.37
N ALA A 129 4.69 9.57 8.23
CA ALA A 129 4.59 8.11 8.22
C ALA A 129 5.32 7.49 7.00
N ILE A 130 5.15 8.08 5.80
CA ILE A 130 5.90 7.65 4.61
C ILE A 130 7.40 7.91 4.79
N ARG A 131 7.77 9.04 5.40
CA ARG A 131 9.16 9.39 5.68
C ARG A 131 9.88 8.30 6.50
N GLU A 132 9.24 7.86 7.59
CA GLU A 132 9.78 6.80 8.45
C GLU A 132 9.81 5.44 7.72
N GLY A 133 8.80 5.16 6.87
CA GLY A 133 8.76 3.97 6.03
C GLY A 133 9.88 3.93 5.00
N VAL A 134 10.18 5.05 4.39
CA VAL A 134 11.31 5.21 3.47
C VAL A 134 12.63 5.03 4.22
N TYR A 135 12.80 5.69 5.37
CA TYR A 135 13.98 5.53 6.22
C TYR A 135 14.21 4.05 6.57
N LYS A 136 13.16 3.36 7.03
CA LYS A 136 13.23 1.92 7.34
C LYS A 136 13.58 1.07 6.12
N SER A 137 13.10 1.44 4.94
CA SER A 137 13.45 0.74 3.69
C SER A 137 14.94 0.85 3.37
N PHE A 138 15.55 2.02 3.59
CA PHE A 138 17.00 2.16 3.47
C PHE A 138 17.75 1.27 4.46
N GLU A 139 17.33 1.22 5.74
CA GLU A 139 17.94 0.36 6.75
C GLU A 139 17.92 -1.12 6.36
N VAL A 140 16.74 -1.65 6.00
CA VAL A 140 16.60 -3.10 5.75
C VAL A 140 17.20 -3.55 4.43
N THR A 141 17.38 -2.65 3.46
CA THR A 141 17.98 -2.97 2.15
C THR A 141 19.48 -2.65 2.07
N GLN A 142 20.05 -2.00 3.09
CA GLN A 142 21.42 -1.50 3.05
C GLN A 142 22.46 -2.59 2.77
N ASP A 143 22.37 -3.72 3.47
CA ASP A 143 23.32 -4.83 3.31
C ASP A 143 23.15 -5.49 1.94
N HIS A 144 21.90 -5.69 1.48
CA HIS A 144 21.59 -6.25 0.18
C HIS A 144 22.22 -5.44 -0.98
N PHE A 145 22.07 -4.11 -0.96
CA PHE A 145 22.69 -3.25 -1.96
C PHE A 145 24.20 -3.11 -1.78
N ALA A 146 24.70 -3.18 -0.54
CA ALA A 146 26.15 -3.16 -0.31
C ALA A 146 26.85 -4.39 -0.90
N GLU A 147 26.21 -5.56 -0.90
CA GLU A 147 26.70 -6.77 -1.57
C GLU A 147 26.76 -6.59 -3.10
N GLU A 148 25.73 -5.94 -3.70
CA GLU A 148 25.67 -5.73 -5.15
C GLU A 148 26.64 -4.65 -5.64
N TYR A 149 26.74 -3.51 -4.93
CA TYR A 149 27.43 -2.31 -5.41
C TYR A 149 28.77 -2.04 -4.72
N GLY A 150 29.13 -2.78 -3.67
CA GLY A 150 30.34 -2.56 -2.89
C GLY A 150 30.35 -1.24 -2.11
N LYS A 151 29.22 -0.55 -2.00
CA LYS A 151 29.06 0.77 -1.37
C LYS A 151 27.83 0.81 -0.49
N LYS A 152 27.88 1.61 0.58
CA LYS A 152 26.71 1.89 1.42
C LYS A 152 26.22 3.33 1.21
N ILE A 153 24.91 3.52 1.12
CA ILE A 153 24.28 4.84 1.16
C ILE A 153 24.24 5.32 2.59
N ARG A 154 24.62 6.58 2.81
CA ARG A 154 24.31 7.32 4.04
C ARG A 154 22.99 8.03 3.88
N PHE A 155 22.10 7.92 4.85
CA PHE A 155 20.79 8.54 4.79
C PHE A 155 20.38 9.08 6.17
N PHE A 156 19.64 10.16 6.14
CA PHE A 156 19.11 10.80 7.35
C PHE A 156 17.78 11.48 7.06
N ILE A 157 17.00 11.65 8.12
CA ILE A 157 15.77 12.43 8.08
C ILE A 157 16.10 13.88 8.36
N TYR A 158 15.64 14.79 7.49
CA TYR A 158 15.75 16.22 7.75
C TYR A 158 15.05 16.59 9.07
N ASN A 159 15.82 17.20 9.97
CA ASN A 159 15.35 17.71 11.23
C ASN A 159 15.89 19.14 11.44
N SER A 160 14.99 20.11 11.60
CA SER A 160 15.35 21.52 11.79
C SER A 160 16.13 21.79 13.09
N ALA A 161 16.14 20.85 14.04
CA ALA A 161 16.94 20.90 15.26
C ALA A 161 18.34 20.26 15.11
N GLN A 162 18.63 19.57 14.00
CA GLN A 162 19.90 18.83 13.79
C GLN A 162 20.55 19.21 12.46
N LEU A 163 20.92 20.46 12.32
CA LEU A 163 21.47 21.02 11.08
C LEU A 163 22.88 20.50 10.74
N THR A 164 23.59 19.90 11.68
CA THR A 164 24.89 19.24 11.46
C THR A 164 24.81 18.13 10.40
N GLU A 165 23.68 17.47 10.25
CA GLU A 165 23.49 16.45 9.20
C GLU A 165 23.49 17.06 7.80
N ILE A 166 23.08 18.32 7.62
CA ILE A 166 23.17 19.05 6.34
C ILE A 166 24.63 19.36 6.00
N ASP A 167 25.44 19.79 6.99
CA ASP A 167 26.88 19.99 6.77
C ASP A 167 27.57 18.65 6.40
N ARG A 168 27.20 17.55 7.04
CA ARG A 168 27.68 16.21 6.67
C ARG A 168 27.24 15.80 5.27
N PHE A 169 25.98 16.04 4.91
CA PHE A 169 25.46 15.79 3.56
C PHE A 169 26.29 16.50 2.49
N ALA A 170 26.68 17.75 2.73
CA ALA A 170 27.51 18.53 1.83
C ALA A 170 28.99 18.10 1.85
N SER A 171 29.54 17.74 3.02
CA SER A 171 30.99 17.50 3.20
C SER A 171 31.45 16.06 2.95
N ASP A 172 30.55 15.12 2.72
CA ASP A 172 30.86 13.71 2.49
C ASP A 172 30.82 13.37 1.00
N SER A 173 31.83 12.68 0.49
CA SER A 173 31.95 12.23 -0.92
C SER A 173 31.10 11.00 -1.25
N SER A 174 30.65 10.24 -0.25
CA SER A 174 29.84 9.03 -0.44
C SER A 174 28.43 9.35 -0.95
N ILE A 175 27.68 8.30 -1.30
CA ILE A 175 26.28 8.47 -1.65
C ILE A 175 25.51 8.89 -0.39
N ASN A 176 24.91 10.07 -0.45
CA ASN A 176 24.16 10.66 0.65
C ASN A 176 22.71 10.96 0.24
N VAL A 177 21.77 10.64 1.12
CA VAL A 177 20.34 10.84 0.91
C VAL A 177 19.73 11.59 2.08
N MET A 178 19.11 12.71 1.78
CA MET A 178 18.26 13.45 2.72
C MET A 178 16.80 13.08 2.48
N ILE A 179 16.09 12.61 3.50
CA ILE A 179 14.66 12.30 3.44
C ILE A 179 13.91 13.44 4.11
N ILE A 180 13.01 14.11 3.38
CA ILE A 180 12.30 15.29 3.84
C ILE A 180 10.81 15.19 3.51
N ASN A 181 9.94 15.55 4.47
CA ASN A 181 8.52 15.67 4.19
C ASN A 181 8.19 17.09 3.66
N SER A 182 7.18 17.17 2.80
CA SER A 182 6.79 18.43 2.15
C SER A 182 6.39 19.54 3.15
N GLN A 183 5.92 19.18 4.34
CA GLN A 183 5.57 20.13 5.39
C GLN A 183 6.80 20.88 5.92
N ALA A 184 7.98 20.27 5.94
CA ALA A 184 9.21 20.88 6.46
C ALA A 184 9.61 22.16 5.72
N PHE A 185 9.24 22.31 4.46
CA PHE A 185 9.51 23.50 3.65
C PHE A 185 8.25 24.28 3.23
N ASN A 186 7.03 23.76 3.49
CA ASN A 186 5.75 24.40 3.15
C ASN A 186 5.03 25.04 4.33
N ALA A 187 5.35 24.68 5.58
CA ALA A 187 4.61 25.13 6.74
C ALA A 187 4.68 26.65 6.93
N LYS A 188 3.61 27.21 7.52
CA LYS A 188 3.49 28.62 7.90
C LYS A 188 3.79 28.74 9.39
N GLY A 189 4.89 29.37 9.79
CA GLY A 189 5.27 29.57 11.18
C GLY A 189 6.76 29.78 11.37
N LYS A 190 7.20 30.23 12.54
CA LYS A 190 8.62 30.53 12.80
C LYS A 190 9.50 29.27 12.70
N ASP A 191 9.12 28.18 13.35
CA ASP A 191 9.92 26.94 13.36
C ASP A 191 9.86 26.16 12.04
N ALA A 192 8.78 26.33 11.29
CA ALA A 192 8.58 25.66 10.02
C ALA A 192 9.41 26.24 8.85
N ARG A 193 10.00 27.42 9.05
CA ARG A 193 10.82 28.10 8.04
C ARG A 193 12.32 28.03 8.31
N ARG A 194 12.77 27.24 9.29
CA ARG A 194 14.18 27.18 9.66
C ARG A 194 15.09 26.81 8.48
N ILE A 195 14.59 26.04 7.52
CA ILE A 195 15.35 25.71 6.30
C ILE A 195 15.71 26.97 5.47
N TYR A 196 14.92 28.04 5.57
CA TYR A 196 15.10 29.31 4.86
C TYR A 196 15.70 30.42 5.73
N MET A 197 15.91 30.18 7.02
CA MET A 197 16.40 31.20 7.93
C MET A 197 17.92 31.15 8.02
N LYS A 198 18.54 32.30 8.14
CA LYS A 198 19.93 32.43 8.62
C LYS A 198 19.95 32.03 10.09
N LEU A 199 20.72 31.02 10.43
CA LEU A 199 20.77 30.47 11.79
C LEU A 199 22.19 30.57 12.32
N ASP A 200 22.36 31.17 13.51
CA ASP A 200 23.67 31.34 14.13
C ASP A 200 24.34 29.99 14.42
N GLU A 201 23.53 29.01 14.85
CA GLU A 201 23.98 27.62 15.03
C GLU A 201 24.47 26.94 13.72
N PHE A 202 24.12 27.52 12.56
CA PHE A 202 24.55 27.07 11.23
C PHE A 202 25.49 28.06 10.56
N ARG A 203 26.29 28.79 11.36
CA ARG A 203 27.28 29.79 10.91
C ARG A 203 26.63 30.92 10.11
N SER A 204 25.46 31.41 10.54
CA SER A 204 24.65 32.44 9.89
C SER A 204 24.28 32.13 8.40
N ARG A 205 24.32 30.85 7.98
CA ARG A 205 23.92 30.39 6.65
C ARG A 205 22.47 29.89 6.65
N ARG A 206 21.84 29.89 5.49
CA ARG A 206 20.54 29.25 5.28
C ARG A 206 20.74 27.78 4.87
N PRO A 207 20.11 26.82 5.54
CA PRO A 207 20.23 25.41 5.17
C PRO A 207 19.92 25.12 3.70
N ILE A 208 18.89 25.78 3.14
CA ILE A 208 18.49 25.58 1.73
C ILE A 208 19.61 25.94 0.74
N ASP A 209 20.42 26.99 1.02
CA ASP A 209 21.50 27.41 0.13
C ASP A 209 22.62 26.38 0.07
N ILE A 210 22.94 25.76 1.21
CA ILE A 210 23.93 24.69 1.27
C ILE A 210 23.46 23.45 0.53
N ILE A 211 22.18 23.08 0.71
CA ILE A 211 21.57 21.96 0.00
C ILE A 211 21.58 22.21 -1.51
N ALA A 212 21.12 23.39 -1.96
CA ALA A 212 21.06 23.77 -3.37
C ALA A 212 22.44 23.71 -4.06
N LYS A 213 23.50 24.11 -3.35
CA LYS A 213 24.87 24.09 -3.87
C LYS A 213 25.44 22.67 -4.07
N THR A 214 24.81 21.63 -3.51
CA THR A 214 25.18 20.24 -3.76
C THR A 214 24.67 19.71 -5.10
N ASN A 215 23.85 20.47 -5.85
CA ASN A 215 23.20 20.05 -7.09
C ASN A 215 22.50 18.67 -6.94
N PRO A 216 21.54 18.52 -6.03
CA PRO A 216 20.98 17.21 -5.72
C PRO A 216 20.12 16.66 -6.87
N ILE A 217 19.94 15.34 -6.88
CA ILE A 217 18.85 14.69 -7.63
C ILE A 217 17.64 14.59 -6.70
N LEU A 218 16.52 15.13 -7.14
CA LEU A 218 15.28 15.13 -6.37
C LEU A 218 14.44 13.91 -6.73
N ILE A 219 14.03 13.16 -5.74
CA ILE A 219 13.11 12.02 -5.89
C ILE A 219 11.82 12.36 -5.14
N ILE A 220 10.69 12.35 -5.83
CA ILE A 220 9.39 12.64 -5.25
C ILE A 220 8.61 11.33 -5.17
N ASP A 221 8.32 10.89 -3.96
CA ASP A 221 7.48 9.72 -3.70
C ASP A 221 6.02 10.18 -3.55
N GLU A 222 5.10 9.58 -4.31
CA GLU A 222 3.68 9.91 -4.40
C GLU A 222 3.44 11.41 -4.72
N PRO A 223 3.91 11.91 -5.89
CA PRO A 223 3.84 13.32 -6.27
C PRO A 223 2.42 13.91 -6.25
N GLN A 224 1.37 13.13 -6.52
CA GLN A 224 -0.02 13.59 -6.45
C GLN A 224 -0.45 14.08 -5.07
N SER A 225 0.22 13.61 -4.01
CA SER A 225 -0.03 14.02 -2.62
C SER A 225 0.83 15.20 -2.17
N VAL A 226 1.88 15.52 -2.91
CA VAL A 226 2.89 16.55 -2.56
C VAL A 226 2.72 17.81 -3.40
N GLU A 227 2.34 17.70 -4.67
CA GLU A 227 2.46 18.76 -5.68
C GLU A 227 1.29 19.75 -5.73
N GLY A 228 1.19 20.64 -4.72
CA GLY A 228 0.49 21.92 -4.88
C GLY A 228 1.37 22.97 -5.61
N LYS A 229 0.78 24.00 -6.23
CA LYS A 229 1.51 25.07 -6.94
C LYS A 229 2.68 25.62 -6.11
N GLN A 230 2.44 25.94 -4.84
CA GLN A 230 3.45 26.49 -3.93
C GLN A 230 4.59 25.48 -3.64
N THR A 231 4.27 24.19 -3.51
CA THR A 231 5.27 23.15 -3.27
C THR A 231 6.19 22.96 -4.48
N LYS A 232 5.61 22.96 -5.69
CA LYS A 232 6.38 22.88 -6.94
C LYS A 232 7.41 24.02 -7.04
N GLU A 233 7.03 25.25 -6.73
CA GLU A 233 7.96 26.39 -6.75
C GLU A 233 9.06 26.25 -5.70
N ARG A 234 8.73 25.82 -4.49
CA ARG A 234 9.72 25.63 -3.43
C ARG A 234 10.67 24.47 -3.67
N MET A 235 10.24 23.43 -4.39
CA MET A 235 11.13 22.35 -4.78
C MET A 235 12.21 22.80 -5.76
N LYS A 236 11.97 23.84 -6.56
CA LYS A 236 12.99 24.45 -7.42
C LYS A 236 14.13 25.08 -6.63
N GLU A 237 13.87 25.54 -5.41
CA GLU A 237 14.87 26.16 -4.54
C GLU A 237 15.96 25.17 -4.08
N PHE A 238 15.71 23.85 -4.15
CA PHE A 238 16.74 22.83 -3.96
C PHE A 238 17.75 22.77 -5.12
N ASN A 239 17.49 23.46 -6.24
CA ASN A 239 18.32 23.47 -7.45
C ASN A 239 18.66 22.07 -7.98
N PRO A 240 17.67 21.18 -8.19
CA PRO A 240 17.95 19.82 -8.62
C PRO A 240 18.42 19.78 -10.06
N ILE A 241 19.40 18.91 -10.37
CA ILE A 241 19.82 18.63 -11.75
C ILE A 241 18.82 17.73 -12.48
N ILE A 242 18.14 16.84 -11.75
CA ILE A 242 17.12 15.91 -12.26
C ILE A 242 16.04 15.76 -11.18
N THR A 243 14.79 15.63 -11.62
CA THR A 243 13.67 15.30 -10.73
C THR A 243 13.03 13.99 -11.19
N LEU A 244 12.99 12.98 -10.32
CA LEU A 244 12.37 11.68 -10.55
C LEU A 244 11.07 11.56 -9.74
N ARG A 245 10.00 11.13 -10.39
CA ARG A 245 8.66 11.06 -9.82
C ARG A 245 8.18 9.61 -9.81
N TYR A 246 8.06 9.04 -8.62
CA TYR A 246 7.62 7.66 -8.42
C TYR A 246 6.21 7.60 -7.84
N SER A 247 5.28 6.99 -8.56
CA SER A 247 3.92 6.74 -8.06
C SER A 247 3.28 5.52 -8.71
N ALA A 248 2.22 5.00 -8.09
CA ALA A 248 1.33 4.04 -8.73
C ALA A 248 0.26 4.74 -9.59
N THR A 249 -0.05 6.00 -9.25
CA THR A 249 -1.07 6.80 -9.94
C THR A 249 -0.57 8.23 -10.06
N HIS A 250 -0.55 8.74 -11.26
CA HIS A 250 -0.21 10.14 -11.53
C HIS A 250 -1.46 10.91 -11.93
N ARG A 251 -1.56 12.18 -11.54
CA ARG A 251 -2.56 13.08 -12.13
C ARG A 251 -2.16 13.39 -13.55
N ALA A 252 -3.13 13.54 -14.45
CA ALA A 252 -2.87 13.84 -15.85
C ALA A 252 -2.04 15.13 -16.06
N ASP A 253 -2.21 16.12 -15.17
CA ASP A 253 -1.45 17.37 -15.15
C ASP A 253 -0.08 17.29 -14.45
N SER A 254 0.30 16.12 -13.98
CA SER A 254 1.54 15.85 -13.24
C SER A 254 2.36 14.69 -13.84
N ILE A 255 2.01 14.27 -15.05
CA ILE A 255 2.81 13.34 -15.84
C ILE A 255 3.77 14.18 -16.67
N TYR A 256 5.05 14.11 -16.30
CA TYR A 256 6.14 14.65 -17.09
C TYR A 256 6.73 13.51 -17.94
N ASN A 257 7.81 13.72 -18.63
CA ASN A 257 8.43 12.73 -19.50
C ASN A 257 8.50 11.33 -18.86
N MET A 258 7.48 10.51 -19.08
CA MET A 258 7.38 9.18 -18.50
C MET A 258 8.38 8.23 -19.17
N VAL A 259 9.22 7.54 -18.39
CA VAL A 259 10.26 6.62 -18.88
C VAL A 259 9.93 5.16 -18.63
N TYR A 260 9.10 4.88 -17.62
CA TYR A 260 8.75 3.51 -17.26
C TYR A 260 7.31 3.44 -16.73
N ARG A 261 6.60 2.37 -17.10
CA ARG A 261 5.25 2.09 -16.63
C ARG A 261 5.12 0.62 -16.28
N LEU A 262 4.65 0.37 -15.08
CA LEU A 262 4.18 -0.93 -14.59
C LEU A 262 2.85 -0.69 -13.88
N ASP A 263 1.78 -0.64 -14.64
CA ASP A 263 0.43 -0.42 -14.12
C ASP A 263 -0.16 -1.67 -13.44
N ALA A 264 -1.37 -1.52 -12.87
CA ALA A 264 -2.04 -2.58 -12.13
C ALA A 264 -2.30 -3.84 -12.98
N MET A 265 -2.68 -3.66 -14.26
CA MET A 265 -2.95 -4.78 -15.16
C MET A 265 -1.68 -5.54 -15.51
N GLU A 266 -0.61 -4.83 -15.81
CA GLU A 266 0.69 -5.44 -16.11
C GLU A 266 1.29 -6.13 -14.88
N ALA A 267 1.20 -5.49 -13.71
CA ALA A 267 1.64 -6.08 -12.45
C ALA A 267 0.87 -7.38 -12.12
N TYR A 268 -0.45 -7.40 -12.38
CA TYR A 268 -1.27 -8.59 -12.22
C TYR A 268 -0.89 -9.69 -13.22
N ASN A 269 -0.78 -9.37 -14.51
CA ASN A 269 -0.44 -10.33 -15.55
C ASN A 269 0.95 -10.94 -15.35
N LYS A 270 1.89 -10.15 -14.87
CA LYS A 270 3.24 -10.60 -14.48
C LYS A 270 3.28 -11.31 -13.12
N ARG A 271 2.14 -11.47 -12.43
CA ARG A 271 2.03 -12.12 -11.11
C ARG A 271 2.91 -11.48 -10.04
N LEU A 272 3.03 -10.16 -10.05
CA LEU A 272 3.84 -9.38 -9.10
C LEU A 272 3.06 -8.91 -7.88
N VAL A 273 1.73 -8.97 -7.96
CA VAL A 273 0.78 -8.58 -6.90
C VAL A 273 -0.23 -9.69 -6.66
N LYS A 274 -0.92 -9.61 -5.50
CA LYS A 274 -2.01 -10.54 -5.17
C LYS A 274 -3.20 -10.35 -6.11
N LYS A 275 -3.92 -11.46 -6.36
CA LYS A 275 -5.25 -11.44 -6.97
C LYS A 275 -6.25 -10.85 -5.98
N ILE A 276 -7.05 -9.88 -6.41
CA ILE A 276 -8.12 -9.29 -5.61
C ILE A 276 -9.40 -10.10 -5.82
N VAL A 277 -10.05 -10.45 -4.72
CA VAL A 277 -11.40 -11.01 -4.68
C VAL A 277 -12.24 -10.11 -3.78
N VAL A 278 -13.42 -9.71 -4.25
CA VAL A 278 -14.34 -8.87 -3.48
C VAL A 278 -15.49 -9.74 -3.00
N LYS A 279 -15.76 -9.69 -1.69
CA LYS A 279 -17.00 -10.19 -1.08
C LYS A 279 -17.87 -8.97 -0.75
N GLY A 280 -18.89 -8.73 -1.57
CA GLY A 280 -19.91 -7.72 -1.29
C GLY A 280 -20.91 -8.26 -0.27
N ILE A 281 -21.31 -7.42 0.67
CA ILE A 281 -22.47 -7.67 1.51
C ILE A 281 -23.60 -6.81 0.93
N THR A 282 -24.59 -7.45 0.33
CA THR A 282 -25.67 -6.75 -0.37
C THR A 282 -26.92 -6.79 0.47
N GLU A 283 -27.50 -5.63 0.76
CA GLU A 283 -28.86 -5.55 1.26
C GLU A 283 -29.81 -5.83 0.08
N SER A 284 -30.43 -6.99 0.09
CA SER A 284 -31.51 -7.29 -0.86
C SER A 284 -32.75 -6.50 -0.43
N GLY A 285 -32.94 -5.31 -1.00
CA GLY A 285 -34.10 -4.48 -0.75
C GLY A 285 -35.37 -5.19 -1.16
N SER A 286 -36.08 -5.81 -0.20
CA SER A 286 -37.45 -6.24 -0.37
C SER A 286 -38.34 -5.36 0.48
N THR A 287 -39.27 -4.68 -0.15
CA THR A 287 -40.25 -3.79 0.46
C THR A 287 -41.34 -4.53 1.25
N ALA A 288 -41.27 -5.84 1.42
CA ALA A 288 -42.38 -6.64 1.86
C ALA A 288 -42.24 -7.36 3.22
N THR A 289 -41.00 -7.50 3.76
CA THR A 289 -40.83 -8.32 4.97
C THR A 289 -39.79 -7.72 5.92
N ASP A 290 -40.19 -7.61 7.19
CA ASP A 290 -39.37 -7.07 8.26
C ASP A 290 -38.36 -8.10 8.86
N GLY A 291 -38.41 -9.37 8.46
CA GLY A 291 -37.64 -10.47 9.03
C GLY A 291 -36.17 -10.47 8.57
N PHE A 292 -35.23 -10.38 9.51
CA PHE A 292 -33.81 -10.47 9.23
C PHE A 292 -33.40 -11.89 8.83
N VAL A 293 -32.83 -12.07 7.64
CA VAL A 293 -32.17 -13.32 7.20
C VAL A 293 -30.88 -12.97 6.50
N TYR A 294 -29.79 -13.58 6.95
CA TYR A 294 -28.48 -13.49 6.33
C TYR A 294 -28.03 -14.88 5.88
N LEU A 295 -27.61 -15.02 4.62
CA LEU A 295 -27.04 -16.27 4.10
C LEU A 295 -25.51 -16.23 4.23
N GLU A 296 -24.96 -17.04 5.14
CA GLU A 296 -23.52 -17.16 5.35
C GLU A 296 -22.84 -18.00 4.26
N SER A 297 -23.35 -19.21 4.01
CA SER A 297 -22.75 -20.14 3.04
C SER A 297 -23.71 -21.23 2.59
N ILE A 298 -23.40 -21.81 1.42
CA ILE A 298 -23.99 -23.07 0.95
C ILE A 298 -22.96 -24.19 1.18
N ASN A 299 -23.41 -25.26 1.85
CA ASN A 299 -22.57 -26.40 2.19
C ASN A 299 -22.86 -27.54 1.22
N LEU A 300 -21.84 -27.96 0.47
CA LEU A 300 -21.91 -29.09 -0.44
C LEU A 300 -21.39 -30.36 0.24
N SER A 301 -22.16 -31.43 0.16
CA SER A 301 -21.77 -32.73 0.65
C SER A 301 -22.19 -33.81 -0.37
N LYS A 302 -22.01 -35.09 -0.01
CA LYS A 302 -22.55 -36.22 -0.81
C LYS A 302 -24.07 -36.32 -0.73
N ALA A 303 -24.71 -35.68 0.25
CA ALA A 303 -26.15 -35.52 0.39
C ALA A 303 -26.63 -34.21 -0.26
N ASP A 304 -27.93 -33.93 -0.15
CA ASP A 304 -28.51 -32.67 -0.62
C ASP A 304 -27.77 -31.46 -0.02
N PRO A 305 -27.61 -30.36 -0.79
CA PRO A 305 -26.95 -29.16 -0.29
C PRO A 305 -27.72 -28.57 0.88
N THR A 306 -26.99 -27.99 1.83
CA THR A 306 -27.54 -27.27 2.97
C THR A 306 -27.04 -25.83 2.99
N ALA A 307 -27.79 -24.93 3.62
CA ALA A 307 -27.41 -23.53 3.75
C ALA A 307 -27.17 -23.19 5.22
N THR A 308 -26.13 -22.42 5.51
CA THR A 308 -25.92 -21.81 6.82
C THR A 308 -26.50 -20.41 6.78
N ILE A 309 -27.54 -20.18 7.57
CA ILE A 309 -28.25 -18.90 7.67
C ILE A 309 -28.24 -18.37 9.09
N GLN A 310 -28.27 -17.04 9.23
CA GLN A 310 -28.49 -16.36 10.50
C GLN A 310 -29.87 -15.67 10.45
N PHE A 311 -30.66 -15.81 11.50
CA PHE A 311 -32.00 -15.22 11.62
C PHE A 311 -32.36 -14.92 13.08
N ASP A 312 -33.35 -14.07 13.28
CA ASP A 312 -33.83 -13.71 14.62
C ASP A 312 -34.62 -14.85 15.25
N CYS A 313 -34.38 -15.10 16.53
CA CYS A 313 -35.08 -16.13 17.31
C CYS A 313 -35.46 -15.58 18.68
N LYS A 314 -36.71 -15.83 19.10
CA LYS A 314 -37.23 -15.45 20.40
C LYS A 314 -36.75 -16.44 21.46
N GLY A 315 -35.88 -15.99 22.35
CA GLY A 315 -35.39 -16.76 23.49
C GLY A 315 -36.08 -16.35 24.80
N LYS A 316 -35.74 -17.04 25.90
CA LYS A 316 -36.25 -16.71 27.24
C LYS A 316 -35.87 -15.31 27.73
N SER A 317 -34.76 -14.77 27.24
CA SER A 317 -34.20 -13.47 27.61
C SER A 317 -34.45 -12.38 26.57
N GLY A 318 -35.25 -12.62 25.52
CA GLY A 318 -35.53 -11.66 24.45
C GLY A 318 -35.18 -12.17 23.06
N LEU A 319 -35.18 -11.28 22.08
CA LEU A 319 -34.74 -11.56 20.70
C LEU A 319 -33.22 -11.78 20.66
N ARG A 320 -32.80 -12.84 19.97
CA ARG A 320 -31.37 -13.11 19.70
C ARG A 320 -31.19 -13.63 18.29
N LYS A 321 -30.07 -13.36 17.68
CA LYS A 321 -29.69 -13.94 16.39
C LYS A 321 -29.11 -15.35 16.59
N VAL A 322 -29.52 -16.26 15.71
CA VAL A 322 -29.11 -17.66 15.74
C VAL A 322 -28.61 -18.05 14.37
N THR A 323 -27.40 -18.57 14.30
CA THR A 323 -26.84 -19.18 13.07
C THR A 323 -27.20 -20.67 13.06
N ARG A 324 -27.75 -21.15 11.94
CA ARG A 324 -28.13 -22.56 11.75
C ARG A 324 -27.84 -23.06 10.35
N THR A 325 -27.43 -24.31 10.26
CA THR A 325 -27.42 -25.05 9.01
C THR A 325 -28.83 -25.62 8.77
N VAL A 326 -29.41 -25.29 7.62
CA VAL A 326 -30.78 -25.61 7.23
C VAL A 326 -30.81 -26.36 5.91
N GLY A 327 -31.80 -27.24 5.77
CA GLY A 327 -32.05 -27.97 4.52
C GLY A 327 -33.37 -27.52 3.88
N LEU A 328 -33.75 -28.20 2.77
CA LEU A 328 -35.03 -27.98 2.10
C LEU A 328 -36.20 -28.13 3.06
N LYS A 329 -37.25 -27.31 2.88
CA LYS A 329 -38.46 -27.26 3.69
C LYS A 329 -38.28 -26.78 5.13
N PHE A 330 -37.12 -26.28 5.49
CA PHE A 330 -36.91 -25.63 6.79
C PHE A 330 -37.78 -24.36 6.88
N ASN A 331 -38.58 -24.27 7.94
CA ASN A 331 -39.54 -23.16 8.15
C ASN A 331 -38.99 -22.22 9.24
N LEU A 332 -38.61 -21.00 8.87
CA LEU A 332 -38.03 -20.04 9.81
C LEU A 332 -39.06 -19.64 10.90
N TYR A 333 -40.34 -19.56 10.57
CA TYR A 333 -41.37 -19.22 11.54
C TYR A 333 -41.38 -20.18 12.75
N ASP A 334 -41.36 -21.48 12.49
CA ASP A 334 -41.40 -22.51 13.54
C ASP A 334 -40.14 -22.47 14.43
N TYR A 335 -38.98 -22.21 13.84
CA TYR A 335 -37.68 -22.23 14.53
C TYR A 335 -37.27 -20.88 15.12
N SER A 336 -37.93 -19.78 14.74
CA SER A 336 -37.70 -18.45 15.31
C SER A 336 -38.41 -18.23 16.65
N GLY A 337 -39.26 -19.19 17.08
CA GLY A 337 -40.15 -19.02 18.22
C GLY A 337 -41.43 -18.28 17.83
N ASN A 338 -41.90 -18.52 16.61
CA ASN A 338 -43.11 -17.98 15.99
C ASN A 338 -43.10 -16.45 15.87
N LEU A 339 -42.00 -15.91 15.38
CA LEU A 339 -41.88 -14.48 15.04
C LEU A 339 -42.69 -14.18 13.79
N ASP A 340 -43.62 -13.21 13.89
CA ASP A 340 -44.54 -12.84 12.81
C ASP A 340 -43.83 -12.41 11.52
N GLU A 341 -42.63 -11.88 11.64
CA GLU A 341 -41.77 -11.48 10.51
C GLU A 341 -41.41 -12.63 9.55
N TYR A 342 -41.47 -13.89 10.03
CA TYR A 342 -41.20 -15.08 9.20
C TYR A 342 -42.43 -15.87 8.81
N LYS A 343 -43.63 -15.38 9.14
CA LYS A 343 -44.87 -16.10 8.92
C LYS A 343 -45.21 -16.30 7.44
N ASP A 344 -44.90 -15.28 6.64
CA ASP A 344 -45.29 -15.25 5.24
C ASP A 344 -44.23 -15.91 4.33
N GLY A 345 -44.25 -17.25 4.33
CA GLY A 345 -43.56 -18.07 3.33
C GLY A 345 -42.03 -18.14 3.47
N TYR A 346 -41.46 -17.85 4.64
CA TYR A 346 -40.03 -18.09 4.91
C TYR A 346 -39.74 -19.59 5.14
N VAL A 347 -40.11 -20.40 4.18
CA VAL A 347 -39.81 -21.83 4.10
C VAL A 347 -38.83 -22.06 2.98
N VAL A 348 -37.73 -22.75 3.25
CA VAL A 348 -36.71 -23.03 2.27
C VAL A 348 -37.25 -23.86 1.11
N LYS A 349 -37.33 -23.26 -0.07
CA LYS A 349 -37.81 -23.86 -1.32
C LYS A 349 -36.68 -24.54 -2.10
N GLU A 350 -35.56 -23.87 -2.23
CA GLU A 350 -34.42 -24.32 -3.03
C GLU A 350 -33.10 -23.91 -2.37
N ILE A 351 -32.12 -24.78 -2.49
CA ILE A 351 -30.72 -24.51 -2.14
C ILE A 351 -29.86 -24.94 -3.34
N ASP A 352 -29.25 -23.97 -4.03
CA ASP A 352 -28.42 -24.23 -5.20
C ASP A 352 -26.94 -23.97 -4.88
N GLY A 353 -26.16 -25.04 -4.92
CA GLY A 353 -24.72 -24.97 -4.69
C GLY A 353 -23.90 -24.55 -5.89
N ARG A 354 -24.47 -24.42 -7.09
CA ARG A 354 -23.78 -23.94 -8.30
C ARG A 354 -23.71 -22.42 -8.29
N ASP A 355 -24.86 -21.79 -7.96
CA ASP A 355 -25.01 -20.34 -7.91
C ASP A 355 -24.83 -19.77 -6.49
N ASN A 356 -24.60 -20.65 -5.50
CA ASN A 356 -24.45 -20.27 -4.08
C ASN A 356 -25.64 -19.45 -3.54
N HIS A 357 -26.89 -19.91 -3.79
CA HIS A 357 -28.07 -19.22 -3.31
C HIS A 357 -29.08 -20.12 -2.59
N ILE A 358 -29.90 -19.49 -1.77
CA ILE A 358 -31.10 -20.06 -1.16
C ILE A 358 -32.33 -19.28 -1.67
N GLU A 359 -33.44 -19.99 -1.93
CA GLU A 359 -34.72 -19.38 -2.26
C GLU A 359 -35.81 -19.85 -1.28
N PHE A 360 -36.63 -18.91 -0.82
CA PHE A 360 -37.76 -19.18 0.04
C PHE A 360 -39.09 -19.20 -0.76
N LEU A 361 -40.15 -19.80 -0.19
CA LEU A 361 -41.44 -19.88 -0.86
C LEU A 361 -42.08 -18.50 -1.13
N ASN A 362 -41.73 -17.48 -0.33
CA ASN A 362 -42.17 -16.11 -0.54
C ASN A 362 -41.46 -15.38 -1.68
N GLY A 363 -40.58 -16.08 -2.39
CA GLY A 363 -39.81 -15.52 -3.51
C GLY A 363 -38.52 -14.78 -3.12
N VAL A 364 -38.21 -14.67 -1.84
CA VAL A 364 -36.92 -14.12 -1.39
C VAL A 364 -35.82 -15.06 -1.79
N ARG A 365 -34.84 -14.53 -2.55
CA ARG A 365 -33.63 -15.24 -2.98
C ARG A 365 -32.42 -14.51 -2.41
N LEU A 366 -31.54 -15.25 -1.75
CA LEU A 366 -30.30 -14.74 -1.16
C LEU A 366 -29.12 -15.52 -1.72
N PHE A 367 -28.08 -14.80 -2.15
CA PHE A 367 -26.77 -15.38 -2.43
C PHE A 367 -25.89 -15.37 -1.18
N ALA A 368 -24.84 -16.20 -1.15
CA ALA A 368 -23.93 -16.20 -0.01
C ALA A 368 -23.32 -14.80 0.21
N GLY A 369 -23.50 -14.24 1.39
CA GLY A 369 -23.16 -12.87 1.75
C GLY A 369 -24.35 -11.89 1.72
N ASP A 370 -25.51 -12.28 1.19
CA ASP A 370 -26.69 -11.39 1.14
C ASP A 370 -27.46 -11.39 2.46
N VAL A 371 -28.06 -10.25 2.74
CA VAL A 371 -28.93 -10.03 3.89
C VAL A 371 -30.26 -9.40 3.43
N VAL A 372 -31.36 -9.80 4.06
CA VAL A 372 -32.70 -9.23 3.86
C VAL A 372 -33.32 -8.88 5.20
N GLY A 373 -34.23 -7.91 5.21
CA GLY A 373 -34.95 -7.43 6.38
C GLY A 373 -34.41 -6.13 6.96
N LYS A 374 -34.87 -5.74 8.14
CA LYS A 374 -34.37 -4.54 8.81
C LYS A 374 -32.94 -4.78 9.32
N VAL A 375 -31.97 -4.19 8.64
CA VAL A 375 -30.55 -4.20 9.02
C VAL A 375 -30.20 -2.81 9.51
N ASP A 376 -29.82 -2.66 10.77
CA ASP A 376 -29.21 -1.45 11.24
C ASP A 376 -27.69 -1.43 10.92
N GLU A 377 -27.06 -0.29 11.05
CA GLU A 377 -25.63 -0.13 10.72
C GLU A 377 -24.75 -1.07 11.56
N ASP A 378 -25.09 -1.28 12.84
CA ASP A 378 -24.31 -2.15 13.73
C ASP A 378 -24.41 -3.62 13.32
N GLN A 379 -25.56 -4.05 12.83
CA GLN A 379 -25.75 -5.40 12.28
C GLN A 379 -24.96 -5.61 11.01
N LEU A 380 -24.93 -4.63 10.11
CA LEU A 380 -24.11 -4.69 8.91
C LEU A 380 -22.63 -4.79 9.27
N ARG A 381 -22.17 -3.99 10.25
CA ARG A 381 -20.78 -4.06 10.74
C ARG A 381 -20.45 -5.42 11.37
N ARG A 382 -21.38 -5.99 12.12
CA ARG A 382 -21.25 -7.34 12.70
C ARG A 382 -21.09 -8.41 11.61
N ILE A 383 -21.90 -8.36 10.55
CA ILE A 383 -21.79 -9.26 9.39
C ILE A 383 -20.44 -9.10 8.71
N GLN A 384 -19.98 -7.87 8.47
CA GLN A 384 -18.66 -7.61 7.88
C GLN A 384 -17.52 -8.19 8.72
N ILE A 385 -17.60 -8.05 10.04
CA ILE A 385 -16.62 -8.63 10.98
C ILE A 385 -16.64 -10.15 10.88
N ARG A 386 -17.85 -10.77 10.94
CA ARG A 386 -18.03 -12.22 10.83
C ARG A 386 -17.46 -12.78 9.52
N GLU A 387 -17.81 -12.19 8.38
CA GLU A 387 -17.30 -12.60 7.06
C GLU A 387 -15.77 -12.47 6.95
N THR A 388 -15.20 -11.44 7.58
CA THR A 388 -13.76 -11.25 7.62
C THR A 388 -13.08 -12.37 8.42
N ILE A 389 -13.66 -12.74 9.57
CA ILE A 389 -13.14 -13.83 10.42
C ILE A 389 -13.23 -15.16 9.67
N LEU A 390 -14.37 -15.48 9.05
CA LEU A 390 -14.56 -16.70 8.26
C LEU A 390 -13.55 -16.79 7.12
N SER A 391 -13.43 -15.73 6.32
CA SER A 391 -12.48 -15.66 5.20
C SER A 391 -11.02 -15.77 5.69
N HIS A 392 -10.71 -15.19 6.84
CA HIS A 392 -9.37 -15.30 7.46
C HIS A 392 -9.06 -16.75 7.85
N LEU A 393 -9.94 -17.37 8.63
CA LEU A 393 -9.71 -18.72 9.14
C LEU A 393 -9.64 -19.76 8.02
N GLU A 394 -10.48 -19.63 7.00
CA GLU A 394 -10.40 -20.45 5.80
C GLU A 394 -9.04 -20.31 5.09
N ARG A 395 -8.58 -19.06 4.87
CA ARG A 395 -7.29 -18.79 4.24
C ARG A 395 -6.13 -19.25 5.12
N GLU A 396 -6.18 -18.99 6.41
CA GLU A 396 -5.14 -19.41 7.36
C GLU A 396 -5.00 -20.92 7.38
N ARG A 397 -6.10 -21.67 7.40
CA ARG A 397 -6.08 -23.14 7.33
C ARG A 397 -5.41 -23.67 6.08
N GLN A 398 -5.72 -23.08 4.90
CA GLN A 398 -5.10 -23.46 3.62
C GLN A 398 -3.59 -23.19 3.59
N LEU A 399 -3.13 -22.14 4.28
CA LEU A 399 -1.75 -21.69 4.27
C LEU A 399 -0.95 -22.16 5.48
N PHE A 400 -1.61 -22.77 6.48
CA PHE A 400 -0.99 -23.19 7.74
C PHE A 400 0.23 -24.09 7.55
N HIS A 401 0.08 -25.17 6.75
CA HIS A 401 1.18 -26.11 6.48
C HIS A 401 2.21 -25.57 5.48
N LYS A 402 1.93 -24.44 4.81
CA LYS A 402 2.90 -23.75 3.93
C LYS A 402 3.81 -22.78 4.69
N GLY A 403 3.66 -22.67 6.01
CA GLY A 403 4.48 -21.79 6.83
C GLY A 403 4.17 -20.30 6.64
N ILE A 404 2.97 -19.94 6.17
CA ILE A 404 2.55 -18.57 5.89
C ILE A 404 1.57 -18.14 6.97
N LYS A 405 1.89 -17.04 7.69
CA LYS A 405 0.96 -16.39 8.61
C LYS A 405 0.00 -15.51 7.85
N VAL A 406 -1.26 -15.54 8.22
CA VAL A 406 -2.32 -14.71 7.64
C VAL A 406 -2.61 -13.52 8.56
N LEU A 407 -2.79 -12.33 8.00
CA LEU A 407 -3.21 -11.12 8.69
C LEU A 407 -4.44 -10.53 8.00
N SER A 408 -5.35 -9.97 8.80
CA SER A 408 -6.53 -9.22 8.34
C SER A 408 -6.52 -7.81 8.87
N LEU A 409 -6.94 -6.84 8.03
CA LEU A 409 -7.05 -5.43 8.38
C LEU A 409 -8.52 -5.01 8.45
N PHE A 410 -8.88 -4.31 9.52
CA PHE A 410 -10.12 -3.58 9.66
C PHE A 410 -9.84 -2.09 9.63
N PHE A 411 -10.43 -1.37 8.67
CA PHE A 411 -10.41 0.09 8.64
C PHE A 411 -11.69 0.62 9.26
N ILE A 412 -11.56 1.32 10.38
CA ILE A 412 -12.68 1.86 11.15
C ILE A 412 -12.79 3.38 11.00
N ASP A 413 -13.95 3.91 11.31
CA ASP A 413 -14.28 5.34 11.27
C ASP A 413 -13.85 6.07 12.56
N GLU A 414 -14.10 5.49 13.73
CA GLU A 414 -13.86 6.08 15.03
C GLU A 414 -13.11 5.11 15.94
N VAL A 415 -12.11 5.63 16.64
CA VAL A 415 -11.25 4.83 17.53
C VAL A 415 -12.04 4.31 18.73
N ASP A 416 -13.00 5.09 19.22
CA ASP A 416 -13.84 4.75 20.38
C ASP A 416 -14.71 3.50 20.12
N LYS A 417 -15.03 3.22 18.85
CA LYS A 417 -15.73 1.97 18.49
C LYS A 417 -14.87 0.72 18.70
N TYR A 418 -13.54 0.88 18.80
CA TYR A 418 -12.63 -0.22 19.10
C TYR A 418 -12.15 -0.20 20.55
N LYS A 419 -11.75 0.96 21.09
CA LYS A 419 -11.19 1.10 22.43
C LYS A 419 -11.66 2.40 23.09
N CYS A 420 -12.29 2.26 24.25
CA CYS A 420 -12.75 3.36 25.07
C CYS A 420 -11.90 3.49 26.36
N TYR A 421 -12.04 4.62 27.04
CA TYR A 421 -11.40 4.87 28.35
C TYR A 421 -12.43 5.40 29.34
N ASP A 422 -12.42 4.88 30.55
CA ASP A 422 -13.29 5.35 31.62
C ASP A 422 -12.76 6.68 32.24
N ALA A 423 -13.49 7.20 33.21
CA ALA A 423 -13.13 8.45 33.91
C ALA A 423 -11.79 8.35 34.67
N ALA A 424 -11.34 7.14 35.01
CA ALA A 424 -10.05 6.85 35.63
C ALA A 424 -8.94 6.62 34.60
N GLY A 425 -9.24 6.65 33.30
CA GLY A 425 -8.32 6.39 32.19
C GLY A 425 -8.04 4.90 31.95
N GLN A 426 -8.87 3.99 32.52
CA GLN A 426 -8.71 2.56 32.27
C GLN A 426 -9.33 2.17 30.93
N PRO A 427 -8.61 1.40 30.10
CA PRO A 427 -9.11 0.99 28.78
C PRO A 427 -10.18 -0.12 28.91
N TYR A 428 -11.23 -0.04 28.07
CA TYR A 428 -12.19 -1.11 27.84
C TYR A 428 -12.54 -1.22 26.35
N ASN A 429 -13.13 -2.35 25.96
CA ASN A 429 -13.45 -2.58 24.56
C ASN A 429 -14.58 -1.68 24.09
N GLY A 430 -14.45 -1.14 22.88
CA GLY A 430 -15.55 -0.53 22.15
C GLY A 430 -16.38 -1.59 21.39
N ILE A 431 -17.49 -1.17 20.82
CA ILE A 431 -18.50 -2.04 20.19
C ILE A 431 -17.91 -2.98 19.12
N TYR A 432 -16.95 -2.52 18.31
CA TYR A 432 -16.34 -3.37 17.27
C TYR A 432 -15.43 -4.45 17.84
N ALA A 433 -14.70 -4.16 18.92
CA ALA A 433 -13.88 -5.16 19.59
C ALA A 433 -14.77 -6.23 20.27
N GLU A 434 -15.89 -5.81 20.92
CA GLU A 434 -16.85 -6.73 21.51
C GLU A 434 -17.53 -7.62 20.46
N MET A 435 -17.98 -7.03 19.35
CA MET A 435 -18.55 -7.79 18.21
C MET A 435 -17.52 -8.80 17.68
N PHE A 436 -16.27 -8.39 17.51
CA PHE A 436 -15.22 -9.25 17.00
C PHE A 436 -14.99 -10.45 17.92
N GLU A 437 -14.81 -10.22 19.22
CA GLU A 437 -14.55 -11.29 20.18
C GLU A 437 -15.70 -12.31 20.23
N GLN A 438 -16.96 -11.83 20.22
CA GLN A 438 -18.13 -12.68 20.21
C GLN A 438 -18.22 -13.53 18.94
N GLU A 439 -18.08 -12.92 17.75
CA GLU A 439 -18.15 -13.64 16.48
C GLU A 439 -16.99 -14.62 16.31
N TYR A 440 -15.79 -14.24 16.79
CA TYR A 440 -14.62 -15.11 16.74
C TYR A 440 -14.80 -16.37 17.59
N GLU A 441 -15.28 -16.23 18.84
CA GLU A 441 -15.56 -17.34 19.74
C GLU A 441 -16.63 -18.28 19.17
N ASP A 442 -17.69 -17.73 18.62
CA ASP A 442 -18.76 -18.51 17.99
C ASP A 442 -18.27 -19.33 16.80
N ILE A 443 -17.52 -18.70 15.88
CA ILE A 443 -16.98 -19.37 14.68
C ILE A 443 -15.97 -20.45 15.07
N VAL A 444 -15.01 -20.15 15.95
CA VAL A 444 -13.98 -21.12 16.38
C VAL A 444 -14.63 -22.28 17.14
N GLY A 445 -15.64 -22.01 17.97
CA GLY A 445 -16.43 -23.04 18.63
C GLY A 445 -17.12 -24.00 17.65
N GLN A 446 -17.73 -23.47 16.59
CA GLN A 446 -18.37 -24.28 15.54
C GLN A 446 -17.34 -25.09 14.73
N MET A 447 -16.20 -24.49 14.38
CA MET A 447 -15.12 -25.20 13.67
C MET A 447 -14.58 -26.39 14.48
N GLN A 448 -14.42 -26.25 15.78
CA GLN A 448 -13.98 -27.33 16.66
C GLN A 448 -14.92 -28.52 16.65
N LEU A 449 -16.22 -28.27 16.63
CA LEU A 449 -17.24 -29.32 16.58
C LEU A 449 -17.26 -30.06 15.24
N SER A 450 -16.94 -29.38 14.15
CA SER A 450 -17.05 -29.94 12.80
C SER A 450 -15.78 -30.63 12.31
N LEU A 451 -14.58 -30.21 12.75
CA LEU A 451 -13.28 -30.63 12.19
C LEU A 451 -12.51 -31.61 13.07
N GLY A 452 -12.91 -31.78 14.35
CA GLY A 452 -12.13 -32.56 15.31
C GLY A 452 -10.82 -31.86 15.74
N GLU A 453 -9.89 -32.61 16.32
CA GLU A 453 -8.59 -32.07 16.76
C GLU A 453 -7.50 -32.32 15.71
N ASP A 454 -7.15 -31.32 14.92
CA ASP A 454 -5.95 -31.27 14.09
C ASP A 454 -4.93 -30.23 14.63
N ASP A 455 -3.76 -30.13 13.98
CA ASP A 455 -2.71 -29.18 14.39
C ASP A 455 -3.18 -27.72 14.27
N TYR A 456 -4.04 -27.44 13.32
CA TYR A 456 -4.58 -26.10 13.14
C TYR A 456 -5.59 -25.74 14.23
N ILE A 457 -6.48 -26.65 14.61
CA ILE A 457 -7.42 -26.44 15.72
C ILE A 457 -6.65 -26.27 17.05
N ARG A 458 -5.58 -27.04 17.28
CA ARG A 458 -4.72 -26.83 18.45
C ARG A 458 -4.05 -25.46 18.46
N TYR A 459 -3.62 -24.97 17.29
CA TYR A 459 -3.09 -23.63 17.14
C TYR A 459 -4.15 -22.56 17.47
N LEU A 460 -5.38 -22.69 16.98
CA LEU A 460 -6.46 -21.75 17.28
C LEU A 460 -6.79 -21.72 18.78
N LYS A 461 -6.86 -22.87 19.44
CA LYS A 461 -7.13 -22.97 20.87
C LYS A 461 -6.05 -22.36 21.77
N ALA A 462 -4.83 -22.24 21.28
CA ALA A 462 -3.72 -21.67 22.02
C ALA A 462 -3.80 -20.14 22.19
N ILE A 463 -4.75 -19.46 21.50
CA ILE A 463 -4.88 -18.02 21.48
C ILE A 463 -6.31 -17.63 21.87
N SER A 464 -6.48 -16.78 22.88
CA SER A 464 -7.80 -16.25 23.25
C SER A 464 -8.33 -15.27 22.18
N ALA A 465 -9.66 -15.10 22.09
CA ALA A 465 -10.23 -14.11 21.17
C ALA A 465 -9.63 -12.72 21.38
N HIS A 466 -9.46 -12.33 22.63
CA HIS A 466 -8.89 -11.04 23.03
C HIS A 466 -7.45 -10.84 22.53
N ASP A 467 -6.62 -11.88 22.52
CA ASP A 467 -5.22 -11.77 22.13
C ASP A 467 -5.01 -11.81 20.60
N THR A 468 -6.04 -12.24 19.83
CA THR A 468 -5.92 -12.38 18.37
C THR A 468 -5.96 -11.07 17.65
N HIS A 469 -6.45 -9.99 18.26
CA HIS A 469 -6.59 -8.69 17.61
C HIS A 469 -5.86 -7.57 18.37
N ALA A 470 -5.45 -6.55 17.63
CA ALA A 470 -4.83 -5.36 18.18
C ALA A 470 -5.26 -4.11 17.41
N GLY A 471 -5.32 -2.99 18.11
CA GLY A 471 -5.56 -1.68 17.52
C GLY A 471 -4.26 -0.94 17.27
N TYR A 472 -4.12 -0.37 16.07
CA TYR A 472 -3.02 0.51 15.71
C TYR A 472 -3.56 1.90 15.39
N PHE A 473 -3.47 2.79 16.38
CA PHE A 473 -4.03 4.15 16.33
C PHE A 473 -3.00 5.16 16.82
N SER A 474 -3.24 6.42 16.51
CA SER A 474 -2.50 7.53 17.12
C SER A 474 -2.73 7.54 18.62
N VAL A 475 -1.73 7.93 19.38
CA VAL A 475 -1.81 8.04 20.84
C VAL A 475 -1.62 9.49 21.30
N ASP A 476 -2.32 9.88 22.35
CA ASP A 476 -2.12 11.17 23.01
C ASP A 476 -0.88 11.13 23.94
N LYS A 477 -0.62 12.24 24.63
CA LYS A 477 0.49 12.36 25.60
C LYS A 477 0.34 11.43 26.82
N LYS A 478 -0.86 10.90 27.06
CA LYS A 478 -1.16 9.96 28.14
C LYS A 478 -1.10 8.50 27.69
N GLY A 479 -0.86 8.26 26.37
CA GLY A 479 -0.84 6.93 25.78
C GLY A 479 -2.23 6.38 25.39
N HIS A 480 -3.29 7.21 25.43
CA HIS A 480 -4.62 6.80 25.01
C HIS A 480 -4.73 6.85 23.48
N PHE A 481 -5.43 5.91 22.89
CA PHE A 481 -5.78 5.93 21.47
C PHE A 481 -6.75 7.08 21.17
N VAL A 482 -6.48 7.83 20.11
CA VAL A 482 -7.27 9.00 19.72
C VAL A 482 -7.58 9.03 18.24
N ASN A 483 -8.71 9.63 17.88
CA ASN A 483 -9.04 9.95 16.51
C ASN A 483 -8.09 11.04 15.99
N GLN A 484 -7.55 10.85 14.80
CA GLN A 484 -6.88 11.93 14.08
C GLN A 484 -7.92 12.93 13.58
N VAL A 485 -7.97 14.12 14.16
CA VAL A 485 -8.84 15.21 13.68
C VAL A 485 -8.17 15.88 12.48
N ALA A 486 -8.83 15.84 11.34
CA ALA A 486 -8.41 16.61 10.17
C ALA A 486 -8.81 18.08 10.41
N GLY A 487 -7.89 18.93 10.84
CA GLY A 487 -8.18 20.35 10.79
C GLY A 487 -7.51 21.29 11.78
N ASP A 488 -7.15 20.93 12.98
CA ASP A 488 -6.58 21.92 13.92
C ASP A 488 -5.32 21.44 14.65
N ASP A 489 -4.37 22.37 14.79
CA ASP A 489 -3.07 22.32 15.44
C ASP A 489 -2.01 21.36 14.91
N LYS A 490 -1.26 21.87 13.94
CA LYS A 490 -0.14 21.24 13.22
C LYS A 490 1.04 20.80 14.12
N ARG A 491 1.11 21.22 15.39
CA ARG A 491 2.21 20.87 16.31
C ARG A 491 1.97 19.58 17.09
N GLU A 492 0.73 19.24 17.42
CA GLU A 492 0.42 18.01 18.15
C GLU A 492 0.37 16.77 17.26
N LYS A 493 0.01 16.92 15.98
CA LYS A 493 -0.11 15.83 15.00
C LYS A 493 1.21 15.10 14.74
N THR A 494 2.34 15.79 14.72
CA THR A 494 3.64 15.19 14.38
C THR A 494 4.17 14.24 15.45
N SER A 495 3.95 14.50 16.72
CA SER A 495 4.45 13.64 17.79
C SER A 495 3.60 12.37 17.96
N ASN A 496 2.28 12.51 17.82
CA ASN A 496 1.35 11.39 17.95
C ASN A 496 1.48 10.40 16.76
N ASP A 497 1.65 10.92 15.54
CA ASP A 497 1.87 10.08 14.37
C ASP A 497 3.19 9.30 14.43
N ILE A 498 4.25 9.89 14.93
CA ILE A 498 5.54 9.20 15.12
C ILE A 498 5.41 8.08 16.14
N SER A 499 4.71 8.31 17.26
CA SER A 499 4.51 7.29 18.30
C SER A 499 3.71 6.08 17.79
N ALA A 500 2.60 6.33 17.09
CA ALA A 500 1.80 5.25 16.47
C ALA A 500 2.60 4.49 15.41
N TYR A 501 3.35 5.21 14.59
CA TYR A 501 4.20 4.64 13.57
C TYR A 501 5.32 3.76 14.17
N ASP A 502 5.98 4.22 15.23
CA ASP A 502 7.03 3.46 15.93
C ASP A 502 6.50 2.10 16.42
N LEU A 503 5.29 2.09 16.99
CA LEU A 503 4.64 0.86 17.44
C LEU A 503 4.41 -0.13 16.29
N ILE A 504 3.85 0.37 15.18
CA ILE A 504 3.57 -0.43 13.98
C ILE A 504 4.87 -0.99 13.37
N MET A 505 5.89 -0.15 13.21
CA MET A 505 7.12 -0.52 12.51
C MET A 505 8.02 -1.43 13.35
N LYS A 506 8.12 -1.22 14.65
CA LYS A 506 8.89 -2.08 15.55
C LYS A 506 8.31 -3.51 15.58
N ASN A 507 6.99 -3.64 15.42
CA ASN A 507 6.29 -4.92 15.49
C ASN A 507 6.04 -5.56 14.12
N LYS A 508 6.44 -4.91 13.01
CA LYS A 508 6.18 -5.41 11.64
C LYS A 508 6.71 -6.82 11.40
N GLU A 509 7.94 -7.09 11.81
CA GLU A 509 8.56 -8.42 11.66
C GLU A 509 7.99 -9.42 12.65
N LEU A 510 7.63 -8.97 13.87
CA LEU A 510 6.97 -9.79 14.87
C LEU A 510 5.59 -10.27 14.37
N LEU A 511 4.84 -9.42 13.68
CA LEU A 511 3.54 -9.79 13.09
C LEU A 511 3.64 -10.95 12.10
N LEU A 512 4.81 -11.23 11.55
CA LEU A 512 5.06 -12.36 10.63
C LEU A 512 5.44 -13.66 11.38
N ASP A 513 5.71 -13.60 12.69
CA ASP A 513 6.02 -14.77 13.49
C ASP A 513 4.77 -15.63 13.70
N ARG A 514 4.91 -16.94 13.54
CA ARG A 514 3.81 -17.90 13.65
C ARG A 514 3.65 -18.48 15.06
N ASP A 515 4.62 -18.26 15.95
CA ASP A 515 4.51 -18.72 17.33
C ASP A 515 3.38 -17.95 18.06
N PRO A 516 2.30 -18.63 18.48
CA PRO A 516 1.16 -17.97 19.12
C PRO A 516 1.52 -17.30 20.45
N LYS A 517 2.58 -17.76 21.13
CA LYS A 517 3.05 -17.16 22.37
C LYS A 517 3.82 -15.86 22.14
N ARG A 518 4.48 -15.72 20.99
CA ARG A 518 5.28 -14.53 20.64
C ARG A 518 4.48 -13.52 19.84
N SER A 519 3.58 -13.98 18.99
CA SER A 519 2.82 -13.14 18.06
C SER A 519 1.40 -13.69 17.88
N PRO A 520 0.51 -13.56 18.88
CA PRO A 520 -0.87 -14.02 18.81
C PRO A 520 -1.71 -13.20 17.84
N VAL A 521 -1.35 -11.92 17.58
CA VAL A 521 -2.14 -10.99 16.77
C VAL A 521 -2.22 -11.45 15.31
N ARG A 522 -3.44 -11.53 14.80
CA ARG A 522 -3.79 -11.89 13.41
C ARG A 522 -4.74 -10.88 12.77
N PHE A 523 -5.47 -10.14 13.59
CA PHE A 523 -6.43 -9.13 13.15
C PHE A 523 -6.00 -7.75 13.65
N ILE A 524 -6.02 -6.77 12.76
CA ILE A 524 -5.51 -5.43 13.04
C ILE A 524 -6.61 -4.41 12.75
N PHE A 525 -7.02 -3.66 13.77
CA PHE A 525 -7.92 -2.53 13.63
C PHE A 525 -7.14 -1.25 13.49
N SER A 526 -7.50 -0.42 12.51
CA SER A 526 -6.82 0.84 12.26
C SER A 526 -7.77 1.91 11.75
N HIS A 527 -7.49 3.15 12.12
CA HIS A 527 -8.17 4.33 11.60
C HIS A 527 -7.32 5.02 10.52
N SER A 528 -6.46 5.95 10.91
CA SER A 528 -5.64 6.75 10.00
C SER A 528 -4.15 6.35 10.00
N ALA A 529 -3.67 5.77 11.10
CA ALA A 529 -2.25 5.48 11.27
C ALA A 529 -1.67 4.53 10.21
N LEU A 530 -2.48 3.60 9.70
CA LEU A 530 -2.08 2.70 8.61
C LEU A 530 -2.35 3.25 7.20
N ARG A 531 -2.91 4.46 7.05
CA ARG A 531 -3.21 5.01 5.71
C ARG A 531 -1.98 5.20 4.86
N GLU A 532 -0.85 5.57 5.50
CA GLU A 532 0.39 5.89 4.81
C GLU A 532 1.57 5.15 5.45
N GLY A 533 2.49 4.65 4.63
CA GLY A 533 3.77 4.10 5.06
C GLY A 533 3.79 2.68 5.60
N TRP A 534 2.65 2.10 6.03
CA TRP A 534 2.62 0.71 6.49
C TRP A 534 2.28 -0.25 5.37
N ASP A 535 3.03 -1.32 5.30
CA ASP A 535 2.81 -2.42 4.38
C ASP A 535 3.30 -3.73 5.02
N ASN A 536 2.45 -4.71 5.05
CA ASN A 536 2.83 -6.06 5.47
C ASN A 536 2.46 -7.05 4.35
N PRO A 537 3.41 -7.88 3.88
CA PRO A 537 3.17 -8.79 2.76
C PRO A 537 2.10 -9.84 3.07
N ASN A 538 1.87 -10.15 4.34
CA ASN A 538 0.97 -11.22 4.74
C ASN A 538 -0.45 -10.75 5.08
N VAL A 539 -0.86 -9.57 4.62
CA VAL A 539 -2.27 -9.14 4.63
C VAL A 539 -3.02 -9.86 3.52
N PHE A 540 -4.05 -10.61 3.89
CA PHE A 540 -4.89 -11.39 2.97
C PHE A 540 -6.37 -10.97 2.97
N GLN A 541 -6.82 -10.29 4.03
CA GLN A 541 -8.17 -9.74 4.10
C GLN A 541 -8.11 -8.27 4.47
N ILE A 542 -8.99 -7.49 3.85
CA ILE A 542 -9.24 -6.09 4.18
C ILE A 542 -10.74 -5.90 4.32
N CYS A 543 -11.16 -5.40 5.47
CA CYS A 543 -12.53 -5.03 5.75
C CYS A 543 -12.63 -3.54 6.05
N THR A 544 -13.56 -2.85 5.41
CA THR A 544 -13.81 -1.43 5.64
C THR A 544 -15.12 -1.25 6.39
N LEU A 545 -15.04 -0.96 7.70
CA LEU A 545 -16.18 -0.73 8.59
C LEU A 545 -16.62 0.74 8.60
N LYS A 546 -16.18 1.53 7.65
CA LYS A 546 -16.52 2.95 7.47
C LYS A 546 -17.10 3.17 6.09
N GLN A 547 -17.92 4.20 5.96
CA GLN A 547 -18.36 4.66 4.64
C GLN A 547 -17.22 5.47 3.98
N SER A 548 -16.80 5.09 2.80
CA SER A 548 -15.81 5.82 2.00
C SER A 548 -16.38 6.10 0.62
N SER A 549 -16.53 7.39 0.30
CA SER A 549 -16.96 7.85 -1.03
C SER A 549 -15.79 8.07 -2.01
N SER A 550 -14.54 8.02 -1.54
CA SER A 550 -13.36 8.32 -2.36
C SER A 550 -12.71 7.04 -2.90
N GLU A 551 -12.77 6.85 -4.22
CA GLU A 551 -12.12 5.74 -4.94
C GLU A 551 -10.60 5.72 -4.72
N VAL A 552 -9.96 6.88 -4.70
CA VAL A 552 -8.52 6.99 -4.41
C VAL A 552 -8.17 6.43 -3.04
N ARG A 553 -9.00 6.70 -2.02
CA ARG A 553 -8.79 6.14 -0.68
C ARG A 553 -8.98 4.63 -0.65
N LYS A 554 -10.03 4.10 -1.30
CA LYS A 554 -10.27 2.66 -1.40
C LYS A 554 -9.10 1.95 -2.06
N ARG A 555 -8.57 2.51 -3.16
CA ARG A 555 -7.39 1.98 -3.83
C ARG A 555 -6.15 1.98 -2.94
N GLN A 556 -5.92 3.06 -2.19
CA GLN A 556 -4.80 3.13 -1.24
C GLN A 556 -4.92 2.11 -0.10
N GLU A 557 -6.13 1.87 0.41
CA GLU A 557 -6.41 0.87 1.44
C GLU A 557 -6.20 -0.55 0.91
N VAL A 558 -6.76 -0.88 -0.26
CA VAL A 558 -6.54 -2.17 -0.94
C VAL A 558 -5.07 -2.38 -1.29
N GLY A 559 -4.38 -1.32 -1.71
CA GLY A 559 -2.95 -1.33 -2.03
C GLY A 559 -2.06 -1.87 -0.89
N ARG A 560 -2.50 -1.74 0.37
CA ARG A 560 -1.77 -2.28 1.55
C ARG A 560 -1.66 -3.80 1.55
N GLY A 561 -2.63 -4.48 0.94
CA GLY A 561 -2.67 -5.94 0.87
C GLY A 561 -2.10 -6.54 -0.42
N LEU A 562 -1.72 -5.75 -1.42
CA LEU A 562 -1.34 -6.25 -2.75
C LEU A 562 0.00 -6.99 -2.80
N ARG A 563 0.90 -6.78 -1.85
CA ARG A 563 2.21 -7.45 -1.84
C ARG A 563 2.08 -8.95 -1.80
N LEU A 564 2.90 -9.64 -2.57
CA LEU A 564 3.04 -11.09 -2.47
C LEU A 564 3.53 -11.47 -1.06
N CYS A 565 2.93 -12.50 -0.48
CA CYS A 565 3.24 -12.94 0.87
C CYS A 565 4.66 -13.52 1.01
N VAL A 566 5.10 -13.62 2.26
CA VAL A 566 6.34 -14.30 2.63
C VAL A 566 6.03 -15.48 3.55
N ASN A 567 6.84 -16.51 3.48
CA ASN A 567 6.79 -17.65 4.40
C ASN A 567 7.56 -17.33 5.72
N GLN A 568 7.55 -18.27 6.64
CA GLN A 568 8.25 -18.17 7.95
C GLN A 568 9.77 -17.96 7.83
N ASN A 569 10.38 -18.24 6.68
CA ASN A 569 11.80 -18.03 6.44
C ASN A 569 12.10 -16.63 5.82
N GLY A 570 11.07 -15.79 5.64
CA GLY A 570 11.20 -14.47 4.99
C GLY A 570 11.30 -14.53 3.48
N GLU A 571 11.05 -15.70 2.87
CA GLU A 571 11.11 -15.89 1.43
C GLU A 571 9.80 -15.44 0.77
N ARG A 572 9.90 -14.61 -0.27
CA ARG A 572 8.76 -14.13 -1.05
C ARG A 572 8.18 -15.25 -1.89
N MET A 573 6.87 -15.45 -1.78
CA MET A 573 6.11 -16.48 -2.49
C MET A 573 5.71 -15.97 -3.88
N ASP A 574 6.71 -15.79 -4.73
CA ASP A 574 6.59 -15.32 -6.12
C ASP A 574 6.58 -16.48 -7.13
N ALA A 575 6.61 -16.16 -8.43
CA ALA A 575 6.57 -17.15 -9.50
C ALA A 575 7.81 -18.07 -9.53
N ASN A 576 8.95 -17.64 -8.98
CA ASN A 576 10.13 -18.49 -8.87
C ASN A 576 9.96 -19.61 -7.84
N VAL A 577 9.11 -19.39 -6.82
CA VAL A 577 8.82 -20.36 -5.75
C VAL A 577 7.56 -21.16 -6.06
N LEU A 578 6.52 -20.51 -6.58
CA LEU A 578 5.18 -21.08 -6.74
C LEU A 578 4.82 -21.42 -8.19
N GLY A 579 5.62 -21.01 -9.18
CA GLY A 579 5.30 -21.21 -10.58
C GLY A 579 3.94 -20.62 -10.96
N ASN A 580 3.01 -21.47 -11.39
CA ASN A 580 1.65 -21.06 -11.78
C ASN A 580 0.71 -20.79 -10.59
N ASP A 581 1.06 -21.27 -9.39
CA ASP A 581 0.19 -21.19 -8.22
C ASP A 581 0.25 -19.84 -7.48
N VAL A 582 0.96 -18.86 -8.01
CA VAL A 582 1.09 -17.53 -7.36
C VAL A 582 -0.28 -16.97 -6.97
N HIS A 583 -1.24 -16.94 -7.89
CA HIS A 583 -2.57 -16.38 -7.66
C HIS A 583 -3.55 -17.33 -6.93
N ASN A 584 -3.17 -18.59 -6.70
CA ASN A 584 -3.91 -19.50 -5.83
C ASN A 584 -3.52 -19.29 -4.35
N ILE A 585 -2.27 -18.93 -4.11
CA ILE A 585 -1.73 -18.64 -2.77
C ILE A 585 -1.92 -17.17 -2.42
N ASN A 586 -1.60 -16.27 -3.33
CA ASN A 586 -1.64 -14.83 -3.11
C ASN A 586 -2.99 -14.26 -3.53
N ILE A 587 -3.99 -14.40 -2.67
CA ILE A 587 -5.33 -13.81 -2.84
C ILE A 587 -5.55 -12.78 -1.74
N LEU A 588 -5.96 -11.59 -2.11
CA LEU A 588 -6.43 -10.54 -1.23
C LEU A 588 -7.96 -10.50 -1.30
N THR A 589 -8.64 -10.80 -0.21
CA THR A 589 -10.10 -10.69 -0.10
C THR A 589 -10.46 -9.33 0.49
N VAL A 590 -11.29 -8.58 -0.20
CA VAL A 590 -11.84 -7.28 0.27
C VAL A 590 -13.30 -7.48 0.64
N ILE A 591 -13.63 -7.19 1.90
CA ILE A 591 -15.01 -7.24 2.42
C ILE A 591 -15.54 -5.81 2.48
N ALA A 592 -16.55 -5.52 1.69
CA ALA A 592 -17.15 -4.19 1.57
C ALA A 592 -18.67 -4.24 1.80
N SER A 593 -19.20 -3.13 2.29
CA SER A 593 -20.66 -2.92 2.43
C SER A 593 -21.33 -2.53 1.12
N GLU A 594 -20.56 -2.39 0.04
CA GLU A 594 -21.04 -2.01 -1.28
C GLU A 594 -21.34 -3.25 -2.11
N SER A 595 -22.27 -3.13 -3.05
CA SER A 595 -22.47 -4.20 -4.02
C SER A 595 -21.15 -4.45 -4.78
N TYR A 596 -20.88 -5.70 -5.04
CA TYR A 596 -19.72 -6.13 -5.84
C TYR A 596 -19.56 -5.31 -7.13
N ASP A 597 -20.69 -4.97 -7.76
CA ASP A 597 -20.74 -4.22 -9.00
C ASP A 597 -20.22 -2.78 -8.88
N SER A 598 -20.56 -2.06 -7.80
CA SER A 598 -20.11 -0.67 -7.65
C SER A 598 -18.61 -0.60 -7.36
N PHE A 599 -18.10 -1.51 -6.53
CA PHE A 599 -16.66 -1.58 -6.25
C PHE A 599 -15.86 -2.06 -7.46
N ALA A 600 -16.34 -3.10 -8.18
CA ALA A 600 -15.70 -3.60 -9.39
C ALA A 600 -15.71 -2.57 -10.52
N LYS A 601 -16.81 -1.83 -10.68
CA LYS A 601 -16.89 -0.71 -11.63
C LYS A 601 -15.92 0.41 -11.29
N GLY A 602 -15.75 0.76 -10.01
CA GLY A 602 -14.76 1.72 -9.55
C GLY A 602 -13.33 1.30 -9.93
N LEU A 603 -12.95 0.05 -9.63
CA LEU A 603 -11.65 -0.51 -10.01
C LEU A 603 -11.49 -0.62 -11.54
N GLN A 604 -12.54 -0.97 -12.28
CA GLN A 604 -12.49 -1.04 -13.74
C GLN A 604 -12.37 0.34 -14.39
N SER A 605 -13.03 1.36 -13.84
CA SER A 605 -12.91 2.74 -14.34
C SER A 605 -11.48 3.25 -14.17
N GLU A 606 -10.85 3.01 -13.02
CA GLU A 606 -9.45 3.36 -12.80
C GLU A 606 -8.49 2.60 -13.73
N LEU A 607 -8.74 1.31 -13.98
CA LEU A 607 -7.97 0.52 -14.94
C LEU A 607 -8.15 1.04 -16.35
N ALA A 608 -9.37 1.44 -16.73
CA ALA A 608 -9.64 2.02 -18.06
C ALA A 608 -8.93 3.38 -18.24
N GLU A 609 -8.89 4.22 -17.21
CA GLU A 609 -8.16 5.49 -17.23
C GLU A 609 -6.64 5.26 -17.31
N ALA A 610 -6.11 4.30 -16.56
CA ALA A 610 -4.70 3.93 -16.63
C ALA A 610 -4.29 3.39 -18.00
N VAL A 611 -5.20 2.68 -18.69
CA VAL A 611 -4.99 2.13 -20.04
C VAL A 611 -5.27 3.17 -21.14
N ALA A 612 -6.07 4.20 -20.87
CA ALA A 612 -6.45 5.23 -21.87
C ALA A 612 -5.24 5.96 -22.48
N ASN A 613 -4.14 6.07 -21.74
CA ASN A 613 -2.89 6.70 -22.16
C ASN A 613 -1.93 5.75 -22.90
N ARG A 614 -2.33 4.52 -23.18
CA ARG A 614 -1.53 3.61 -24.02
C ARG A 614 -1.79 3.89 -25.51
N PRO A 615 -0.79 3.67 -26.39
CA PRO A 615 -1.00 3.75 -27.83
C PRO A 615 -2.17 2.87 -28.25
N ARG A 616 -3.22 3.47 -28.83
CA ARG A 616 -4.44 2.77 -29.26
C ARG A 616 -4.29 2.11 -30.62
N LYS A 617 -3.25 2.44 -31.37
CA LYS A 617 -2.93 1.85 -32.67
C LYS A 617 -1.58 1.13 -32.56
N VAL A 618 -1.54 -0.09 -33.05
CA VAL A 618 -0.31 -0.83 -33.25
C VAL A 618 0.28 -0.35 -34.57
N ASP A 619 1.41 0.32 -34.52
CA ASP A 619 2.20 0.72 -35.69
C ASP A 619 3.61 0.11 -35.63
N ALA A 620 4.33 0.21 -36.74
CA ALA A 620 5.67 -0.35 -36.85
C ALA A 620 6.65 0.25 -35.83
N ALA A 621 6.46 1.51 -35.46
CA ALA A 621 7.34 2.21 -34.51
C ALA A 621 7.28 1.62 -33.10
N LEU A 622 6.18 0.96 -32.73
CA LEU A 622 6.06 0.24 -31.45
C LEU A 622 7.01 -0.95 -31.30
N PHE A 623 7.47 -1.51 -32.41
CA PHE A 623 8.33 -2.71 -32.43
C PHE A 623 9.81 -2.35 -32.50
N VAL A 624 10.15 -1.13 -32.88
CA VAL A 624 11.56 -0.68 -32.99
C VAL A 624 12.22 -0.69 -31.61
N GLY A 625 13.36 -1.36 -31.51
CA GLY A 625 14.10 -1.55 -30.26
C GLY A 625 13.62 -2.70 -29.39
N ARG A 626 12.59 -3.44 -29.81
CA ARG A 626 12.11 -4.63 -29.09
C ARG A 626 12.90 -5.86 -29.45
N VAL A 627 13.00 -6.75 -28.45
CA VAL A 627 13.43 -8.13 -28.64
C VAL A 627 12.20 -8.94 -28.99
N LEU A 628 12.13 -9.48 -30.20
CA LEU A 628 11.14 -10.45 -30.64
C LEU A 628 11.73 -11.84 -30.49
N THR A 629 10.98 -12.76 -29.93
CA THR A 629 11.36 -14.17 -29.80
C THR A 629 10.60 -14.98 -30.84
N ASP A 630 11.30 -15.71 -31.69
CA ASP A 630 10.69 -16.60 -32.67
C ASP A 630 10.13 -17.89 -32.03
N ALA A 631 9.46 -18.71 -32.81
CA ALA A 631 8.87 -19.99 -32.35
C ALA A 631 9.94 -20.98 -31.81
N ASN A 632 11.20 -20.79 -32.13
CA ASN A 632 12.33 -21.61 -31.69
C ASN A 632 13.07 -21.03 -30.46
N GLY A 633 12.60 -19.88 -29.95
CA GLY A 633 13.22 -19.22 -28.79
C GLY A 633 14.39 -18.31 -29.12
N ASN A 634 14.68 -18.03 -30.40
CA ASN A 634 15.74 -17.10 -30.79
C ASN A 634 15.26 -15.66 -30.63
N GLU A 635 16.07 -14.82 -30.01
CA GLU A 635 15.80 -13.41 -29.79
C GLU A 635 16.38 -12.55 -30.92
N GLN A 636 15.57 -11.62 -31.43
CA GLN A 636 15.96 -10.66 -32.47
C GLN A 636 15.51 -9.26 -32.08
N ILE A 637 16.44 -8.29 -32.13
CA ILE A 637 16.14 -6.90 -31.87
C ILE A 637 15.69 -6.22 -33.16
N VAL A 638 14.55 -5.54 -33.10
CA VAL A 638 14.01 -4.75 -34.23
C VAL A 638 14.69 -3.38 -34.27
N TYR A 639 15.50 -3.12 -35.27
CA TYR A 639 16.30 -1.89 -35.35
C TYR A 639 15.67 -0.74 -36.14
N THR A 640 14.73 -1.03 -37.03
CA THR A 640 14.11 -0.03 -37.91
C THR A 640 12.60 -0.19 -38.03
N ASP A 641 11.88 0.86 -38.40
CA ASP A 641 10.44 0.81 -38.68
C ASP A 641 10.13 -0.16 -39.83
N THR A 642 11.02 -0.29 -40.81
CA THR A 642 10.86 -1.25 -41.91
C THR A 642 10.95 -2.68 -41.43
N ALA A 643 11.88 -3.00 -40.50
CA ALA A 643 11.97 -4.33 -39.91
C ALA A 643 10.78 -4.64 -38.99
N ALA A 644 10.18 -3.63 -38.36
CA ALA A 644 8.99 -3.77 -37.54
C ALA A 644 7.69 -3.97 -38.38
N ALA A 645 7.69 -3.55 -39.63
CA ALA A 645 6.55 -3.69 -40.53
C ALA A 645 6.50 -5.05 -41.26
N ILE A 646 7.59 -5.80 -41.30
CA ILE A 646 7.69 -7.16 -41.83
C ILE A 646 7.35 -8.18 -40.73
#